data_039e57f8c3abfad1e00f49fe7919f7eb
#
_entry.id   039e57f8c3abfad1e00f49fe7919f7eb
#
_cell.length_a   1.000
_cell.length_b   1.000
_cell.length_c   1.000
_cell.angle_alpha   90.00
_cell.angle_beta   90.00
_cell.angle_gamma   90.00
#
_symmetry.space_group_name_H-M   'P 1'
#
loop_
_entity.id
_entity.type
_entity.pdbx_description
1 polymer ?
#
loop_
_entity_poly.entity_id
_entity_poly.type
_entity_poly.pdbx_seq_one_letter_code
_entity_poly.pdbx_strand_id
1 'polypeptide(L)'
;FEEALNIVFDLMGDIYRMPFSDGKAESLTKGMAYDAHPTYSPDGSKILFISDRTGSDNAYVVDLESMEVTQMTQESTESMVNGDWSPAGELFVVAKGRRNFKLQVMHEDGGQGTTVVDEPSNLKAIDPEFSANGQKIYYSRRNSGWNYNAQFPQYSIGMYNMETGENSTLLSRYGSAFTPTLSPDGKYMVYGTRYESETGLVLRNLETSEESWLVYPVQRDDQESQATMGVLPGMSFTPDSKELVFFQKGGLWKVPIAGGEPEAIPFEVDVTLELGPDMTFKYPISDAPIQYATQIRDAVPSPDGSQLAFTALNQLYVMDLPNGEARRVTSDSYTEAMPTWTPDGNHIVYVSWDQTEGGHIYKVNPNARRAQPKRITEKAAFYATPVVSNDGLRVLFATGSYYEYALNFSRGAAFSAMDEYHWVPITGGPSTFVAEVKGRRYPHFSSTDDRIYLSDNDGNLVSIRWDGTDEKEHVRITGIRTYGTYHNTPPSEAGIVFISPDGKQVLAQVNNEIYTAFLPRVGEAITISVSNPDKAAFPAKKLTVVGGEFPNWSGDSKKVHWSLGKGHFIYDLEESIRVDEAQQAAQEEEGDDEAEETANAEDEADDSEQDGDAEDETSEIKDYTAQEIKVMVPFEQDIPEGTVALTGARIITMQGDEVIEHGVIIIENRRIVAVGDMETTLIPDDAEQIDLDGATVVPGYVDTHAHLRSTSMLHRDQEWSYAANLAYGVTTTRDPQTGTTDVLSYGDMVVAGKSLGPRIYSTGPGVGYWGYNLKSLDHTREVLRQYSEYFDTKTIKMYRVGNRKHRQWVIKAAQEQQLMPTTEGGLDIKLNLTQLIDGYPGHEHNIPITDVYKDFIETTAFTQMAITPTMLVAYGGPWGEEYFYSRENPYEDEKLTRFTPWDVLASSTRRRSFWARDDEMVFP
;
A
#
# COMPACT_ATOMS: atom_id res chain seq x y z
N PHE A 1 9.17 47.33 -25.86
CA PHE A 1 9.12 45.85 -26.06
C PHE A 1 9.52 45.09 -24.81
N GLU A 2 10.47 45.61 -24.00
CA GLU A 2 10.84 44.93 -22.73
C GLU A 2 9.81 45.11 -21.60
N GLU A 3 8.95 46.13 -21.65
CA GLU A 3 7.90 46.38 -20.63
C GLU A 3 6.68 45.48 -20.73
N ALA A 4 6.60 44.58 -21.74
CA ALA A 4 5.42 43.72 -22.00
C ALA A 4 5.68 42.21 -21.79
N LEU A 5 6.91 41.79 -21.44
CA LEU A 5 7.21 40.38 -21.22
C LEU A 5 6.78 39.96 -19.81
N ASN A 6 6.09 38.81 -19.74
CA ASN A 6 5.70 38.19 -18.48
C ASN A 6 6.29 36.81 -18.37
N ILE A 7 6.59 36.40 -17.14
CA ILE A 7 6.90 35.01 -16.76
C ILE A 7 5.66 34.40 -16.16
N VAL A 8 5.35 33.15 -16.55
CA VAL A 8 4.37 32.31 -15.89
C VAL A 8 5.11 31.18 -15.19
N PHE A 9 4.70 30.86 -13.99
CA PHE A 9 5.28 29.77 -13.18
C PHE A 9 4.24 29.18 -12.25
N ASP A 10 4.49 27.97 -11.77
CA ASP A 10 3.69 27.32 -10.72
C ASP A 10 4.42 27.39 -9.38
N LEU A 11 3.63 27.55 -8.31
CA LEU A 11 4.12 27.54 -6.94
C LEU A 11 3.05 26.98 -6.01
N MET A 12 3.37 25.90 -5.28
CA MET A 12 2.50 25.27 -4.30
C MET A 12 1.11 24.85 -4.82
N GLY A 13 1.00 24.60 -6.13
CA GLY A 13 -0.22 24.12 -6.76
C GLY A 13 -1.09 25.22 -7.40
N ASP A 14 -0.63 26.45 -7.45
CA ASP A 14 -1.27 27.54 -8.19
C ASP A 14 -0.35 28.09 -9.30
N ILE A 15 -0.97 28.62 -10.35
CA ILE A 15 -0.28 29.28 -11.45
C ILE A 15 -0.21 30.78 -11.17
N TYR A 16 0.98 31.37 -11.37
CA TYR A 16 1.26 32.79 -11.17
C TYR A 16 1.83 33.43 -12.44
N ARG A 17 1.58 34.73 -12.59
CA ARG A 17 2.16 35.55 -13.65
C ARG A 17 2.82 36.77 -13.04
N MET A 18 3.97 37.17 -13.57
CA MET A 18 4.67 38.40 -13.17
C MET A 18 5.40 39.06 -14.36
N PRO A 19 5.69 40.37 -14.31
CA PRO A 19 6.55 41.00 -15.29
C PRO A 19 7.97 40.39 -15.30
N PHE A 20 8.58 40.32 -16.48
CA PHE A 20 9.93 39.75 -16.65
C PHE A 20 11.03 40.53 -15.91
N SER A 21 10.88 41.83 -15.74
CA SER A 21 11.91 42.67 -15.11
C SER A 21 12.04 42.41 -13.60
N ASP A 22 10.95 42.43 -12.92
CA ASP A 22 10.77 42.17 -11.48
C ASP A 22 9.31 42.38 -11.07
N GLY A 23 8.96 42.07 -9.87
CA GLY A 23 7.72 42.56 -9.29
C GLY A 23 6.93 41.57 -8.45
N LYS A 24 5.67 41.95 -8.22
CA LYS A 24 4.71 41.12 -7.51
C LYS A 24 3.99 40.23 -8.48
N ALA A 25 4.03 38.90 -8.20
CA ALA A 25 3.30 37.95 -8.98
C ALA A 25 1.81 37.99 -8.65
N GLU A 26 0.97 37.83 -9.67
CA GLU A 26 -0.47 37.68 -9.54
C GLU A 26 -0.87 36.20 -9.74
N SER A 27 -1.80 35.73 -8.95
CA SER A 27 -2.33 34.37 -9.06
C SER A 27 -3.36 34.30 -10.19
N LEU A 28 -3.18 33.34 -11.09
CA LEU A 28 -4.12 33.02 -12.18
C LEU A 28 -5.07 31.90 -11.83
N THR A 29 -4.69 31.00 -10.93
CA THR A 29 -5.54 29.92 -10.42
C THR A 29 -5.56 29.91 -8.90
N LYS A 30 -6.57 29.27 -8.29
CA LYS A 30 -6.76 29.18 -6.84
C LYS A 30 -7.53 27.92 -6.45
N GLY A 31 -7.41 27.53 -5.19
CA GLY A 31 -8.20 26.47 -4.58
C GLY A 31 -7.38 25.24 -4.21
N MET A 32 -8.04 24.13 -3.93
CA MET A 32 -7.37 22.88 -3.52
C MET A 32 -6.73 22.10 -4.69
N ALA A 33 -7.06 22.43 -5.95
CA ALA A 33 -6.47 21.78 -7.10
C ALA A 33 -4.96 22.03 -7.15
N TYR A 34 -4.21 21.07 -7.66
CA TYR A 34 -2.79 21.23 -7.90
C TYR A 34 -2.55 21.52 -9.38
N ASP A 35 -2.35 22.80 -9.68
CA ASP A 35 -2.08 23.32 -11.02
C ASP A 35 -0.57 23.48 -11.23
N ALA A 36 -0.03 22.96 -12.33
CA ALA A 36 1.41 22.92 -12.58
C ALA A 36 1.74 22.96 -14.07
N HIS A 37 3.03 23.19 -14.39
CA HIS A 37 3.58 23.17 -15.73
C HIS A 37 2.92 24.15 -16.70
N PRO A 38 2.83 25.45 -16.37
CA PRO A 38 2.20 26.42 -17.25
C PRO A 38 3.06 26.70 -18.48
N THR A 39 2.44 26.76 -19.67
CA THR A 39 3.08 27.09 -20.95
C THR A 39 2.21 28.04 -21.76
N TYR A 40 2.77 29.16 -22.20
CA TYR A 40 2.07 30.13 -23.07
C TYR A 40 1.75 29.54 -24.44
N SER A 41 0.54 29.83 -24.96
CA SER A 41 0.28 29.69 -26.40
C SER A 41 1.21 30.57 -27.22
N PRO A 42 1.49 30.21 -28.50
CA PRO A 42 2.42 30.98 -29.32
C PRO A 42 2.03 32.47 -29.53
N ASP A 43 0.74 32.77 -29.45
CA ASP A 43 0.22 34.16 -29.54
C ASP A 43 0.18 34.88 -28.18
N GLY A 44 0.49 34.16 -27.08
CA GLY A 44 0.50 34.70 -25.73
C GLY A 44 -0.87 34.98 -25.13
N SER A 45 -1.97 34.51 -25.76
CA SER A 45 -3.34 34.75 -25.29
C SER A 45 -3.84 33.73 -24.27
N LYS A 46 -3.25 32.50 -24.25
CA LYS A 46 -3.66 31.39 -23.44
C LYS A 46 -2.50 30.78 -22.65
N ILE A 47 -2.79 30.05 -21.58
CA ILE A 47 -1.82 29.21 -20.85
C ILE A 47 -2.37 27.79 -20.78
N LEU A 48 -1.60 26.83 -21.29
CA LEU A 48 -1.79 25.40 -21.07
C LEU A 48 -1.17 25.02 -19.70
N PHE A 49 -1.86 24.24 -18.90
CA PHE A 49 -1.35 23.73 -17.63
C PHE A 49 -1.96 22.37 -17.28
N ILE A 50 -1.36 21.68 -16.36
CA ILE A 50 -1.85 20.39 -15.86
C ILE A 50 -2.51 20.60 -14.49
N SER A 51 -3.70 20.03 -14.30
CA SER A 51 -4.48 20.18 -13.07
C SER A 51 -5.17 18.90 -12.66
N ASP A 52 -5.27 18.66 -11.36
CA ASP A 52 -6.00 17.52 -10.78
C ASP A 52 -7.41 17.89 -10.26
N ARG A 53 -7.98 19.03 -10.66
CA ARG A 53 -9.27 19.56 -10.18
C ARG A 53 -10.47 18.65 -10.38
N THR A 54 -10.41 17.69 -11.29
CA THR A 54 -11.41 16.63 -11.48
C THR A 54 -11.02 15.30 -10.83
N GLY A 55 -9.91 15.30 -10.07
CA GLY A 55 -9.40 14.15 -9.33
C GLY A 55 -8.28 13.38 -10.01
N SER A 56 -8.14 13.49 -11.34
CA SER A 56 -6.98 13.02 -12.12
C SER A 56 -6.32 14.19 -12.79
N ASP A 57 -5.01 14.08 -13.05
CA ASP A 57 -4.26 15.08 -13.79
C ASP A 57 -4.73 15.13 -15.24
N ASN A 58 -5.23 16.28 -15.63
CA ASN A 58 -5.71 16.60 -16.97
C ASN A 58 -5.09 17.88 -17.49
N ALA A 59 -5.06 18.05 -18.80
CA ALA A 59 -4.66 19.28 -19.44
C ALA A 59 -5.81 20.28 -19.43
N TYR A 60 -5.49 21.52 -19.06
CA TYR A 60 -6.41 22.66 -19.03
C TYR A 60 -5.80 23.85 -19.75
N VAL A 61 -6.64 24.73 -20.22
CA VAL A 61 -6.23 25.99 -20.82
C VAL A 61 -6.97 27.12 -20.12
N VAL A 62 -6.24 28.14 -19.68
CA VAL A 62 -6.83 29.42 -19.25
C VAL A 62 -6.66 30.46 -20.33
N ASP A 63 -7.74 31.14 -20.71
CA ASP A 63 -7.74 32.31 -21.58
C ASP A 63 -7.44 33.55 -20.75
N LEU A 64 -6.42 34.30 -21.11
CA LEU A 64 -5.91 35.43 -20.32
C LEU A 64 -6.75 36.72 -20.42
N GLU A 65 -7.68 36.79 -21.38
CA GLU A 65 -8.59 37.94 -21.50
C GLU A 65 -9.84 37.72 -20.68
N SER A 66 -10.46 36.54 -20.82
CA SER A 66 -11.71 36.17 -20.11
C SER A 66 -11.47 35.56 -18.74
N MET A 67 -10.29 35.02 -18.44
CA MET A 67 -9.92 34.20 -17.29
C MET A 67 -10.75 32.91 -17.18
N GLU A 68 -11.34 32.45 -18.28
CA GLU A 68 -12.07 31.19 -18.34
C GLU A 68 -11.08 30.01 -18.42
N VAL A 69 -11.32 29.00 -17.60
CA VAL A 69 -10.53 27.75 -17.57
C VAL A 69 -11.29 26.64 -18.25
N THR A 70 -10.75 26.10 -19.35
CA THR A 70 -11.33 25.02 -20.14
C THR A 70 -10.58 23.73 -19.94
N GLN A 71 -11.31 22.64 -19.66
CA GLN A 71 -10.72 21.29 -19.59
C GLN A 71 -10.53 20.72 -21.00
N MET A 72 -9.30 20.35 -21.34
CA MET A 72 -8.94 19.85 -22.68
C MET A 72 -8.97 18.32 -22.76
N THR A 73 -8.77 17.62 -21.64
CA THR A 73 -8.71 16.17 -21.58
C THR A 73 -9.58 15.63 -20.43
N GLN A 74 -10.04 14.37 -20.54
CA GLN A 74 -10.97 13.75 -19.58
C GLN A 74 -10.45 12.42 -19.05
N GLU A 75 -9.20 12.42 -18.54
CA GLU A 75 -8.63 11.23 -17.95
C GLU A 75 -9.14 10.98 -16.52
N SER A 76 -9.44 9.73 -16.22
CA SER A 76 -9.89 9.30 -14.89
C SER A 76 -8.97 8.29 -14.22
N THR A 77 -8.09 7.64 -14.99
CA THR A 77 -7.23 6.54 -14.52
C THR A 77 -5.74 6.75 -14.78
N GLU A 78 -5.39 7.62 -15.70
CA GLU A 78 -4.02 7.99 -16.03
C GLU A 78 -3.75 9.42 -15.60
N SER A 79 -2.49 9.81 -15.54
CA SER A 79 -2.05 11.15 -15.20
C SER A 79 -1.39 11.81 -16.40
N MET A 80 -1.47 13.12 -16.47
CA MET A 80 -0.63 13.94 -17.35
C MET A 80 0.46 14.62 -16.52
N VAL A 81 1.62 14.82 -17.11
CA VAL A 81 2.75 15.42 -16.38
C VAL A 81 3.00 16.84 -16.87
N ASN A 82 3.30 17.02 -18.13
CA ASN A 82 3.61 18.31 -18.73
C ASN A 82 3.26 18.31 -20.20
N GLY A 83 3.28 19.48 -20.83
CA GLY A 83 2.95 19.63 -22.23
C GLY A 83 3.51 20.90 -22.84
N ASP A 84 3.43 20.99 -24.17
CA ASP A 84 3.90 22.13 -24.95
C ASP A 84 2.99 22.39 -26.18
N TRP A 85 2.91 23.64 -26.61
CA TRP A 85 2.16 24.07 -27.77
C TRP A 85 2.96 23.87 -29.05
N SER A 86 2.29 23.45 -30.13
CA SER A 86 2.87 23.56 -31.47
C SER A 86 3.03 25.03 -31.85
N PRO A 87 4.04 25.40 -32.65
CA PRO A 87 4.27 26.82 -33.05
C PRO A 87 3.10 27.49 -33.77
N ALA A 88 2.21 26.70 -34.40
CA ALA A 88 0.99 27.19 -35.05
C ALA A 88 -0.16 27.48 -34.07
N GLY A 89 -0.07 26.93 -32.84
CA GLY A 89 -1.11 27.07 -31.83
C GLY A 89 -2.27 26.10 -31.95
N GLU A 90 -2.40 25.37 -33.07
CA GLU A 90 -3.51 24.44 -33.33
C GLU A 90 -3.41 23.13 -32.55
N LEU A 91 -2.19 22.72 -32.21
CA LEU A 91 -1.91 21.47 -31.50
C LEU A 91 -1.15 21.73 -30.23
N PHE A 92 -1.29 20.78 -29.28
CA PHE A 92 -0.38 20.68 -28.14
C PHE A 92 -0.01 19.21 -27.89
N VAL A 93 1.14 18.96 -27.28
CA VAL A 93 1.59 17.63 -26.88
C VAL A 93 1.57 17.51 -25.36
N VAL A 94 1.18 16.35 -24.82
CA VAL A 94 1.22 16.05 -23.39
C VAL A 94 1.88 14.70 -23.15
N ALA A 95 2.55 14.58 -22.00
CA ALA A 95 3.04 13.31 -21.48
C ALA A 95 1.95 12.66 -20.64
N LYS A 96 1.44 11.50 -21.08
CA LYS A 96 0.31 10.78 -20.46
C LYS A 96 0.72 9.39 -19.99
N GLY A 97 0.33 8.99 -18.81
CA GLY A 97 0.59 7.65 -18.27
C GLY A 97 0.47 7.55 -16.76
N ARG A 98 1.14 6.54 -16.19
CA ARG A 98 1.25 6.36 -14.72
C ARG A 98 2.72 6.32 -14.27
N ARG A 99 3.43 5.22 -14.51
CA ARG A 99 4.89 5.10 -14.36
C ARG A 99 5.62 5.26 -15.68
N ASN A 100 5.01 4.71 -16.71
CA ASN A 100 5.46 4.80 -18.08
C ASN A 100 4.58 5.83 -18.78
N PHE A 101 5.19 6.90 -19.22
CA PHE A 101 4.52 7.99 -19.89
C PHE A 101 4.76 7.90 -21.39
N LYS A 102 3.75 8.24 -22.17
CA LYS A 102 3.71 8.25 -23.63
C LYS A 102 3.40 9.66 -24.08
N LEU A 103 3.79 10.03 -25.28
CA LEU A 103 3.44 11.36 -25.83
C LEU A 103 2.15 11.25 -26.64
N GLN A 104 1.21 12.11 -26.32
CA GLN A 104 -0.07 12.25 -27.02
C GLN A 104 -0.20 13.67 -27.56
N VAL A 105 -0.51 13.79 -28.86
CA VAL A 105 -0.80 15.06 -29.52
C VAL A 105 -2.30 15.29 -29.52
N MET A 106 -2.70 16.49 -29.14
CA MET A 106 -4.09 16.93 -28.98
C MET A 106 -4.35 18.16 -29.85
N HIS A 107 -5.61 18.44 -30.17
CA HIS A 107 -6.05 19.66 -30.87
C HIS A 107 -6.49 20.70 -29.83
N GLU A 108 -6.29 22.01 -30.11
CA GLU A 108 -6.69 23.10 -29.19
C GLU A 108 -8.20 23.16 -28.90
N ASP A 109 -9.04 22.67 -29.81
CA ASP A 109 -10.50 22.58 -29.61
C ASP A 109 -10.91 21.31 -28.84
N GLY A 110 -9.96 20.49 -28.39
CA GLY A 110 -10.22 19.25 -27.64
C GLY A 110 -10.22 17.99 -28.50
N GLY A 111 -10.84 16.92 -28.00
CA GLY A 111 -10.89 15.59 -28.62
C GLY A 111 -10.02 14.57 -27.90
N GLN A 112 -9.94 13.33 -28.46
CA GLN A 112 -9.17 12.25 -27.81
C GLN A 112 -7.67 12.28 -28.12
N GLY A 113 -7.26 13.07 -29.12
CA GLY A 113 -5.87 13.11 -29.57
C GLY A 113 -5.35 11.78 -30.12
N THR A 114 -4.07 11.73 -30.39
CA THR A 114 -3.38 10.52 -30.83
C THR A 114 -2.04 10.33 -30.13
N THR A 115 -1.74 9.09 -29.73
CA THR A 115 -0.44 8.74 -29.17
C THR A 115 0.57 8.63 -30.29
N VAL A 116 1.65 9.40 -30.20
CA VAL A 116 2.71 9.47 -31.23
C VAL A 116 4.00 8.78 -30.78
N VAL A 117 4.24 8.66 -29.47
CA VAL A 117 5.41 7.97 -28.91
C VAL A 117 4.90 6.99 -27.85
N ASP A 118 4.91 5.69 -28.13
CA ASP A 118 4.40 4.63 -27.23
C ASP A 118 5.33 3.43 -27.03
N GLU A 119 6.37 3.28 -27.86
CA GLU A 119 7.30 2.17 -27.79
C GLU A 119 8.70 2.56 -27.29
N PRO A 120 9.37 1.68 -26.55
CA PRO A 120 8.91 0.38 -26.02
C PRO A 120 7.86 0.52 -24.89
N SER A 121 7.15 -0.56 -24.56
CA SER A 121 6.04 -0.55 -23.59
C SER A 121 6.44 0.02 -22.20
N ASN A 122 7.70 -0.15 -21.80
CA ASN A 122 8.27 0.40 -20.57
C ASN A 122 8.86 1.82 -20.72
N LEU A 123 8.63 2.48 -21.86
CA LEU A 123 9.11 3.83 -22.11
C LEU A 123 8.46 4.83 -21.15
N LYS A 124 9.30 5.69 -20.57
CA LYS A 124 8.89 6.95 -19.94
C LYS A 124 9.33 8.11 -20.81
N ALA A 125 8.38 8.82 -21.43
CA ALA A 125 8.58 10.01 -22.24
C ALA A 125 7.91 11.19 -21.52
N ILE A 126 8.70 12.17 -21.09
CA ILE A 126 8.26 13.39 -20.39
C ILE A 126 9.02 14.61 -20.94
N ASP A 127 8.67 15.79 -20.50
CA ASP A 127 9.26 17.07 -20.94
C ASP A 127 9.24 17.21 -22.48
N PRO A 128 8.08 17.08 -23.16
CA PRO A 128 7.99 17.24 -24.59
C PRO A 128 8.10 18.72 -24.97
N GLU A 129 8.79 19.01 -26.09
CA GLU A 129 8.95 20.35 -26.65
C GLU A 129 8.91 20.30 -28.18
N PHE A 130 8.10 21.12 -28.80
CA PHE A 130 8.06 21.24 -30.25
C PHE A 130 9.26 22.02 -30.81
N SER A 131 9.80 21.57 -31.93
CA SER A 131 10.76 22.40 -32.70
C SER A 131 10.07 23.68 -33.21
N ALA A 132 10.84 24.73 -33.38
CA ALA A 132 10.36 26.05 -33.85
C ALA A 132 9.55 25.99 -35.17
N ASN A 133 9.77 24.98 -36.02
CA ASN A 133 9.02 24.76 -37.24
C ASN A 133 7.90 23.72 -37.14
N GLY A 134 7.64 23.20 -35.95
CA GLY A 134 6.59 22.20 -35.67
C GLY A 134 6.82 20.78 -36.21
N GLN A 135 7.96 20.52 -36.84
CA GLN A 135 8.20 19.24 -37.54
C GLN A 135 8.72 18.14 -36.61
N LYS A 136 9.18 18.48 -35.43
CA LYS A 136 9.77 17.54 -34.48
C LYS A 136 9.26 17.81 -33.08
N ILE A 137 9.21 16.74 -32.25
CA ILE A 137 9.03 16.82 -30.79
C ILE A 137 10.27 16.23 -30.15
N TYR A 138 10.92 17.01 -29.29
CA TYR A 138 12.02 16.57 -28.45
C TYR A 138 11.48 16.24 -27.05
N TYR A 139 12.08 15.29 -26.36
CA TYR A 139 11.57 14.86 -25.07
C TYR A 139 12.62 14.13 -24.22
N SER A 140 12.44 14.12 -22.93
CA SER A 140 13.21 13.28 -22.00
C SER A 140 12.73 11.83 -22.10
N ARG A 141 13.67 10.91 -22.37
CA ARG A 141 13.40 9.50 -22.64
C ARG A 141 14.10 8.59 -21.65
N ARG A 142 13.36 7.68 -21.03
CA ARG A 142 13.87 6.60 -20.19
C ARG A 142 13.23 5.27 -20.58
N ASN A 143 14.05 4.24 -20.86
CA ASN A 143 13.61 2.93 -21.34
C ASN A 143 13.59 1.85 -20.24
N SER A 144 13.46 2.22 -19.00
CA SER A 144 13.39 1.27 -17.88
C SER A 144 12.44 1.76 -16.81
N GLY A 145 11.87 0.82 -16.05
CA GLY A 145 11.17 1.16 -14.84
C GLY A 145 12.11 1.84 -13.84
N TRP A 146 11.53 2.59 -12.91
CA TRP A 146 12.27 3.18 -11.82
C TRP A 146 12.93 2.09 -10.94
N ASN A 147 14.15 2.33 -10.49
CA ASN A 147 14.91 1.45 -9.63
C ASN A 147 15.80 2.28 -8.71
N TYR A 148 15.83 2.00 -7.41
CA TYR A 148 16.71 2.63 -6.42
C TYR A 148 18.20 2.56 -6.81
N ASN A 149 18.60 1.51 -7.48
CA ASN A 149 19.98 1.23 -7.88
C ASN A 149 20.21 1.43 -9.38
N ALA A 150 19.49 2.39 -9.99
CA ALA A 150 19.64 2.64 -11.41
C ALA A 150 21.00 3.26 -11.74
N GLN A 151 21.65 2.73 -12.76
CA GLN A 151 22.92 3.23 -13.27
C GLN A 151 22.71 4.33 -14.30
N PHE A 152 23.65 5.26 -14.39
CA PHE A 152 23.69 6.25 -15.47
C PHE A 152 24.09 5.64 -16.81
N PRO A 153 23.57 6.14 -17.94
CA PRO A 153 22.54 7.18 -18.05
C PRO A 153 21.14 6.64 -17.77
N GLN A 154 20.34 7.37 -16.98
CA GLN A 154 18.92 7.04 -16.79
C GLN A 154 18.05 7.66 -17.88
N TYR A 155 18.36 8.90 -18.28
CA TYR A 155 17.62 9.64 -19.30
C TYR A 155 18.50 9.93 -20.53
N SER A 156 17.84 10.01 -21.67
CA SER A 156 18.37 10.49 -22.93
C SER A 156 17.35 11.41 -23.60
N ILE A 157 17.77 12.23 -24.56
CA ILE A 157 16.84 13.04 -25.34
C ILE A 157 16.38 12.23 -26.54
N GLY A 158 15.06 11.99 -26.59
CA GLY A 158 14.36 11.44 -27.75
C GLY A 158 13.96 12.54 -28.72
N MET A 159 13.74 12.15 -29.98
CA MET A 159 13.23 12.99 -31.04
C MET A 159 12.22 12.20 -31.85
N TYR A 160 11.02 12.76 -31.98
CA TYR A 160 9.96 12.25 -32.84
C TYR A 160 9.77 13.18 -34.04
N ASN A 161 9.74 12.65 -35.24
CA ASN A 161 9.50 13.40 -36.48
C ASN A 161 8.00 13.31 -36.82
N MET A 162 7.32 14.46 -36.83
CA MET A 162 5.88 14.56 -37.07
C MET A 162 5.48 14.19 -38.51
N GLU A 163 6.36 14.31 -39.49
CA GLU A 163 6.08 13.98 -40.88
C GLU A 163 6.27 12.50 -41.17
N THR A 164 7.36 11.90 -40.67
CA THR A 164 7.72 10.52 -40.97
C THR A 164 7.25 9.49 -39.95
N GLY A 165 6.90 9.93 -38.75
CA GLY A 165 6.60 9.06 -37.61
C GLY A 165 7.86 8.39 -37.01
N GLU A 166 9.05 8.77 -37.44
CA GLU A 166 10.30 8.21 -36.92
C GLU A 166 10.56 8.67 -35.50
N ASN A 167 10.81 7.70 -34.59
CA ASN A 167 11.18 7.94 -33.20
C ASN A 167 12.62 7.47 -32.96
N SER A 168 13.51 8.37 -32.61
CA SER A 168 14.93 8.10 -32.41
C SER A 168 15.49 8.71 -31.12
N THR A 169 16.67 8.25 -30.72
CA THR A 169 17.44 8.88 -29.63
C THR A 169 18.40 9.88 -30.23
N LEU A 170 18.22 11.16 -29.94
CA LEU A 170 19.10 12.21 -30.40
C LEU A 170 20.40 12.26 -29.61
N LEU A 171 20.31 12.17 -28.28
CA LEU A 171 21.43 12.41 -27.38
C LEU A 171 21.37 11.51 -26.16
N SER A 172 22.49 10.84 -25.86
CA SER A 172 22.70 10.07 -24.65
C SER A 172 24.11 10.29 -24.15
N ARG A 173 24.30 10.47 -22.83
CA ARG A 173 25.60 10.66 -22.21
C ARG A 173 25.63 10.16 -20.78
N TYR A 174 26.83 9.98 -20.19
CA TYR A 174 27.02 9.36 -18.87
C TYR A 174 26.11 10.00 -17.78
N GLY A 175 26.11 11.29 -17.62
CA GLY A 175 25.30 12.01 -16.62
C GLY A 175 23.82 12.14 -16.98
N SER A 176 23.34 11.40 -17.99
CA SER A 176 22.05 11.55 -18.64
C SER A 176 21.92 12.82 -19.48
N ALA A 177 20.82 12.95 -20.22
CA ALA A 177 20.41 14.19 -20.90
C ALA A 177 18.87 14.27 -20.77
N PHE A 178 18.37 15.37 -20.27
CA PHE A 178 16.96 15.54 -19.91
C PHE A 178 16.50 16.99 -19.99
N THR A 179 15.18 17.20 -19.98
CA THR A 179 14.49 18.49 -20.03
C THR A 179 15.01 19.34 -21.18
N PRO A 180 14.83 18.89 -22.44
CA PRO A 180 15.24 19.68 -23.61
C PRO A 180 14.40 20.95 -23.70
N THR A 181 15.02 22.11 -23.88
CA THR A 181 14.37 23.41 -24.07
C THR A 181 14.92 24.09 -25.31
N LEU A 182 14.05 24.49 -26.25
CA LEU A 182 14.44 24.95 -27.57
C LEU A 182 14.35 26.48 -27.70
N SER A 183 15.30 27.08 -28.37
CA SER A 183 15.22 28.52 -28.69
C SER A 183 14.15 28.77 -29.76
N PRO A 184 13.37 29.89 -29.63
CA PRO A 184 12.37 30.29 -30.61
C PRO A 184 12.90 30.45 -32.05
N ASP A 185 14.18 30.81 -32.24
CA ASP A 185 14.83 30.90 -33.53
C ASP A 185 15.25 29.53 -34.12
N GLY A 186 15.05 28.42 -33.35
CA GLY A 186 15.35 27.07 -33.80
C GLY A 186 16.82 26.70 -33.86
N LYS A 187 17.74 27.54 -33.34
CA LYS A 187 19.19 27.29 -33.46
C LYS A 187 19.79 26.55 -32.27
N TYR A 188 19.20 26.69 -31.09
CA TYR A 188 19.77 26.17 -29.87
C TYR A 188 18.82 25.28 -29.13
N MET A 189 19.39 24.35 -28.40
CA MET A 189 18.74 23.54 -27.37
C MET A 189 19.54 23.64 -26.08
N VAL A 190 18.88 23.91 -24.96
CA VAL A 190 19.45 23.75 -23.63
C VAL A 190 18.91 22.44 -23.05
N TYR A 191 19.71 21.70 -22.35
CA TYR A 191 19.30 20.48 -21.64
C TYR A 191 20.11 20.31 -20.36
N GLY A 192 19.52 19.59 -19.39
CA GLY A 192 20.17 19.22 -18.15
C GLY A 192 21.06 17.98 -18.30
N THR A 193 22.17 17.96 -17.59
CA THR A 193 23.04 16.77 -17.44
C THR A 193 23.77 16.82 -16.11
N ARG A 194 24.04 15.66 -15.53
CA ARG A 194 24.86 15.57 -14.32
C ARG A 194 26.32 15.37 -14.67
N TYR A 195 27.20 16.16 -14.07
CA TYR A 195 28.64 15.99 -14.14
C TYR A 195 29.19 15.94 -12.72
N GLU A 196 29.96 14.88 -12.45
CA GLU A 196 30.31 14.50 -11.07
C GLU A 196 29.06 14.36 -10.21
N SER A 197 28.94 15.07 -9.11
CA SER A 197 27.77 15.04 -8.21
C SER A 197 26.73 16.14 -8.51
N GLU A 198 27.05 17.09 -9.39
CA GLU A 198 26.27 18.30 -9.63
C GLU A 198 25.56 18.28 -10.98
N THR A 199 24.41 18.92 -11.05
CA THR A 199 23.66 19.14 -12.29
C THR A 199 24.08 20.44 -12.95
N GLY A 200 24.15 20.47 -14.26
CA GLY A 200 24.41 21.67 -15.05
C GLY A 200 23.57 21.76 -16.31
N LEU A 201 23.51 22.92 -16.89
CA LEU A 201 22.85 23.21 -18.15
C LEU A 201 23.86 23.32 -19.28
N VAL A 202 23.61 22.56 -20.36
CA VAL A 202 24.43 22.54 -21.57
C VAL A 202 23.67 23.22 -22.71
N LEU A 203 24.31 24.16 -23.35
CA LEU A 203 23.83 24.81 -24.59
C LEU A 203 24.40 24.02 -25.80
N ARG A 204 23.49 23.52 -26.64
CA ARG A 204 23.83 22.83 -27.90
C ARG A 204 23.35 23.63 -29.11
N ASN A 205 24.23 23.86 -30.03
CA ASN A 205 23.88 24.39 -31.35
C ASN A 205 23.30 23.23 -32.20
N LEU A 206 22.07 23.38 -32.68
CA LEU A 206 21.35 22.32 -33.41
C LEU A 206 21.88 22.12 -34.85
N GLU A 207 22.54 23.10 -35.45
CA GLU A 207 23.12 23.03 -36.80
C GLU A 207 24.52 22.37 -36.76
N THR A 208 25.39 22.83 -35.85
CA THR A 208 26.78 22.39 -35.78
C THR A 208 27.01 21.23 -34.81
N SER A 209 26.06 20.98 -33.93
CA SER A 209 26.19 20.04 -32.80
C SER A 209 27.26 20.44 -31.77
N GLU A 210 27.76 21.64 -31.79
CA GLU A 210 28.69 22.17 -30.80
C GLU A 210 27.97 22.37 -29.47
N GLU A 211 28.68 22.08 -28.39
CA GLU A 211 28.15 22.10 -27.01
C GLU A 211 29.09 22.90 -26.10
N SER A 212 28.48 23.61 -25.17
CA SER A 212 29.21 24.31 -24.11
C SER A 212 28.38 24.33 -22.82
N TRP A 213 29.03 24.40 -21.68
CA TRP A 213 28.34 24.69 -20.43
C TRP A 213 27.74 26.09 -20.49
N LEU A 214 26.42 26.17 -20.17
CA LEU A 214 25.74 27.46 -20.03
C LEU A 214 25.78 27.90 -18.57
N VAL A 215 25.40 27.02 -17.66
CA VAL A 215 25.47 27.23 -16.21
C VAL A 215 25.88 25.93 -15.53
N TYR A 216 26.79 26.02 -14.57
CA TYR A 216 27.20 24.88 -13.72
C TYR A 216 27.77 25.39 -12.39
N PRO A 217 27.30 24.87 -11.22
CA PRO A 217 26.16 24.00 -11.07
C PRO A 217 24.81 24.75 -11.07
N VAL A 218 23.71 24.01 -11.19
CA VAL A 218 22.33 24.51 -11.02
C VAL A 218 21.60 23.71 -9.93
N GLN A 219 20.29 23.89 -9.82
CA GLN A 219 19.44 23.04 -8.97
C GLN A 219 19.68 21.56 -9.31
N ARG A 220 19.76 20.72 -8.27
CA ARG A 220 19.88 19.27 -8.47
C ARG A 220 18.69 18.72 -9.26
N ASP A 221 18.98 17.83 -10.20
CA ASP A 221 17.97 17.11 -10.98
C ASP A 221 17.30 15.98 -10.17
N ASP A 222 16.15 15.54 -10.65
CA ASP A 222 15.28 14.54 -10.00
C ASP A 222 15.33 13.16 -10.71
N GLN A 223 16.51 12.72 -11.12
CA GLN A 223 16.65 11.43 -11.84
C GLN A 223 16.36 10.22 -10.96
N GLU A 224 16.60 10.31 -9.66
CA GLU A 224 16.40 9.25 -8.68
C GLU A 224 14.95 9.12 -8.21
N SER A 225 14.06 10.00 -8.62
CA SER A 225 12.64 9.99 -8.27
C SER A 225 11.74 9.56 -9.42
N GLN A 226 10.44 9.71 -9.21
CA GLN A 226 9.46 9.48 -10.28
C GLN A 226 9.34 10.64 -11.26
N ALA A 227 9.98 11.79 -10.97
CA ALA A 227 10.02 12.98 -11.82
C ALA A 227 8.65 13.34 -12.40
N THR A 228 7.61 13.41 -11.56
CA THR A 228 6.25 13.80 -11.97
C THR A 228 6.10 15.29 -12.19
N MET A 229 7.10 16.08 -11.71
CA MET A 229 7.26 17.50 -11.98
C MET A 229 8.39 17.78 -13.00
N GLY A 230 8.71 16.79 -13.87
CA GLY A 230 9.86 16.85 -14.76
C GLY A 230 11.16 16.42 -14.09
N VAL A 231 12.24 16.22 -14.86
CA VAL A 231 13.56 15.87 -14.33
C VAL A 231 14.28 17.09 -13.77
N LEU A 232 14.06 18.26 -14.36
CA LEU A 232 14.39 19.59 -13.84
C LEU A 232 13.13 20.45 -13.84
N PRO A 233 13.06 21.48 -12.99
CA PRO A 233 12.07 22.55 -13.15
C PRO A 233 12.09 23.11 -14.56
N GLY A 234 10.93 23.57 -15.06
CA GLY A 234 10.77 24.13 -16.39
C GLY A 234 11.73 25.31 -16.66
N MET A 235 12.16 25.40 -17.92
CA MET A 235 13.02 26.48 -18.41
C MET A 235 12.37 27.09 -19.66
N SER A 236 12.70 28.33 -19.97
CA SER A 236 12.21 28.98 -21.19
C SER A 236 13.22 29.99 -21.73
N PHE A 237 13.38 30.02 -23.04
CA PHE A 237 14.11 31.11 -23.69
C PHE A 237 13.25 32.39 -23.74
N THR A 238 13.92 33.55 -23.72
CA THR A 238 13.26 34.79 -24.11
C THR A 238 12.84 34.74 -25.57
N PRO A 239 11.75 35.43 -25.98
CA PRO A 239 11.26 35.40 -27.38
C PRO A 239 12.29 35.82 -28.43
N ASP A 240 13.31 36.60 -28.06
CA ASP A 240 14.42 37.01 -28.94
C ASP A 240 15.58 36.00 -28.94
N SER A 241 15.43 34.86 -28.23
CA SER A 241 16.43 33.78 -28.14
C SER A 241 17.77 34.20 -27.52
N LYS A 242 17.82 35.26 -26.72
CA LYS A 242 19.11 35.76 -26.17
C LYS A 242 19.38 35.36 -24.74
N GLU A 243 18.37 35.11 -23.93
CA GLU A 243 18.49 34.69 -22.54
C GLU A 243 17.69 33.43 -22.29
N LEU A 244 18.13 32.64 -21.32
CA LEU A 244 17.38 31.51 -20.75
C LEU A 244 16.92 31.90 -19.35
N VAL A 245 15.63 31.66 -19.04
CA VAL A 245 15.07 31.73 -17.70
C VAL A 245 15.00 30.30 -17.12
N PHE A 246 15.43 30.12 -15.89
CA PHE A 246 15.47 28.82 -15.22
C PHE A 246 15.33 28.97 -13.70
N PHE A 247 15.08 27.85 -13.00
CA PHE A 247 14.98 27.81 -11.56
C PHE A 247 16.29 27.37 -10.90
N GLN A 248 16.72 28.07 -9.86
CA GLN A 248 17.74 27.61 -8.91
C GLN A 248 17.64 28.35 -7.57
N LYS A 249 18.17 27.73 -6.50
CA LYS A 249 18.26 28.34 -5.16
C LYS A 249 16.93 28.93 -4.67
N GLY A 250 15.81 28.28 -4.97
CA GLY A 250 14.49 28.71 -4.53
C GLY A 250 13.93 29.93 -5.27
N GLY A 251 14.44 30.28 -6.47
CA GLY A 251 13.99 31.44 -7.22
C GLY A 251 14.19 31.35 -8.73
N LEU A 252 13.73 32.37 -9.42
CA LEU A 252 13.88 32.51 -10.86
C LEU A 252 15.18 33.23 -11.19
N TRP A 253 15.87 32.76 -12.21
CA TRP A 253 17.15 33.27 -12.68
C TRP A 253 17.15 33.36 -14.19
N LYS A 254 17.97 34.23 -14.75
CA LYS A 254 18.21 34.36 -16.19
C LYS A 254 19.70 34.35 -16.51
N VAL A 255 20.04 33.86 -17.69
CA VAL A 255 21.43 33.83 -18.18
C VAL A 255 21.48 34.12 -19.68
N PRO A 256 22.40 34.97 -20.16
CA PRO A 256 22.61 35.18 -21.60
C PRO A 256 23.16 33.93 -22.28
N ILE A 257 22.61 33.51 -23.43
CA ILE A 257 23.12 32.34 -24.18
C ILE A 257 24.52 32.56 -24.74
N ALA A 258 24.95 33.81 -24.90
CA ALA A 258 26.32 34.15 -25.26
C ALA A 258 27.35 33.89 -24.14
N GLY A 259 26.90 33.43 -22.97
CA GLY A 259 27.71 33.24 -21.78
C GLY A 259 27.67 34.44 -20.84
N GLY A 260 27.92 34.24 -19.60
CA GLY A 260 27.89 35.25 -18.52
C GLY A 260 27.47 34.62 -17.19
N GLU A 261 27.49 35.42 -16.13
CA GLU A 261 27.01 34.99 -14.82
C GLU A 261 25.46 35.06 -14.79
N PRO A 262 24.79 34.06 -14.19
CA PRO A 262 23.34 34.11 -14.00
C PRO A 262 22.93 35.28 -13.09
N GLU A 263 21.82 35.94 -13.43
CA GLU A 263 21.21 37.03 -12.65
C GLU A 263 19.86 36.55 -12.06
N ALA A 264 19.63 36.79 -10.77
CA ALA A 264 18.34 36.51 -10.12
C ALA A 264 17.27 37.48 -10.66
N ILE A 265 16.07 36.99 -10.88
CA ILE A 265 14.87 37.77 -11.16
C ILE A 265 14.09 37.88 -9.83
N PRO A 266 14.16 39.03 -9.15
CA PRO A 266 13.48 39.20 -7.87
C PRO A 266 11.97 39.22 -8.04
N PHE A 267 11.25 38.48 -7.19
CA PHE A 267 9.80 38.52 -7.17
C PHE A 267 9.25 38.40 -5.76
N GLU A 268 8.01 38.85 -5.59
CA GLU A 268 7.21 38.68 -4.40
C GLU A 268 5.87 38.02 -4.76
N VAL A 269 5.45 37.09 -3.96
CA VAL A 269 4.19 36.38 -4.18
C VAL A 269 3.46 36.15 -2.84
N ASP A 270 2.15 36.44 -2.83
CA ASP A 270 1.26 36.08 -1.73
C ASP A 270 0.60 34.73 -2.04
N VAL A 271 0.96 33.70 -1.28
CA VAL A 271 0.42 32.36 -1.41
C VAL A 271 -0.68 32.14 -0.36
N THR A 272 -1.83 31.63 -0.79
CA THR A 272 -2.91 31.22 0.10
C THR A 272 -3.31 29.79 -0.25
N LEU A 273 -3.12 28.85 0.70
CA LEU A 273 -3.46 27.45 0.51
C LEU A 273 -4.76 27.13 1.24
N GLU A 274 -5.63 26.40 0.56
CA GLU A 274 -6.74 25.71 1.18
C GLU A 274 -6.26 24.35 1.65
N LEU A 275 -6.30 24.10 2.96
CA LEU A 275 -5.81 22.85 3.54
C LEU A 275 -6.97 21.95 3.93
N GLY A 276 -6.73 20.65 3.83
CA GLY A 276 -7.63 19.62 4.33
C GLY A 276 -7.78 19.63 5.86
N PRO A 277 -8.62 18.74 6.42
CA PRO A 277 -8.89 18.71 7.85
C PRO A 277 -7.65 18.28 8.67
N ASP A 278 -7.55 18.75 9.91
CA ASP A 278 -6.66 18.15 10.90
C ASP A 278 -7.20 16.77 11.28
N MET A 279 -6.40 15.75 11.00
CA MET A 279 -6.74 14.34 11.23
C MET A 279 -6.13 13.79 12.52
N THR A 280 -5.37 14.62 13.26
CA THR A 280 -4.69 14.16 14.48
C THR A 280 -5.65 14.08 15.66
N PHE A 281 -5.57 13.02 16.45
CA PHE A 281 -6.30 12.89 17.68
C PHE A 281 -5.54 12.02 18.69
N LYS A 282 -5.83 12.22 19.98
CA LYS A 282 -5.30 11.37 21.05
C LYS A 282 -6.31 10.30 21.43
N TYR A 283 -5.83 9.10 21.68
CA TYR A 283 -6.64 7.99 22.18
C TYR A 283 -5.98 7.34 23.40
N PRO A 284 -6.76 6.80 24.35
CA PRO A 284 -6.23 6.15 25.53
C PRO A 284 -5.61 4.80 25.17
N ILE A 285 -4.52 4.46 25.86
CA ILE A 285 -3.96 3.11 25.87
C ILE A 285 -4.57 2.38 27.04
N SER A 286 -5.13 1.19 26.82
CA SER A 286 -5.81 0.42 27.85
C SER A 286 -4.84 -0.14 28.89
N ASP A 287 -5.15 0.10 30.19
CA ASP A 287 -4.49 -0.50 31.33
C ASP A 287 -5.33 -1.65 31.96
N ALA A 288 -6.41 -2.05 31.31
CA ALA A 288 -7.27 -3.11 31.80
C ALA A 288 -6.49 -4.43 31.93
N PRO A 289 -6.56 -5.11 33.09
CA PRO A 289 -5.82 -6.36 33.30
C PRO A 289 -6.31 -7.50 32.38
N ILE A 290 -7.55 -7.43 31.94
CA ILE A 290 -8.12 -8.37 30.98
C ILE A 290 -8.27 -7.67 29.63
N GLN A 291 -7.68 -8.25 28.61
CA GLN A 291 -7.79 -7.85 27.21
C GLN A 291 -8.55 -8.92 26.43
N TYR A 292 -8.87 -8.63 25.17
CA TYR A 292 -9.53 -9.57 24.28
C TYR A 292 -8.71 -9.70 22.99
N ALA A 293 -8.55 -10.94 22.51
CA ALA A 293 -7.84 -11.20 21.27
C ALA A 293 -8.42 -10.36 20.13
N THR A 294 -7.57 -9.68 19.39
CA THR A 294 -7.95 -8.83 18.25
C THR A 294 -8.35 -9.66 17.04
N GLN A 295 -7.83 -10.90 16.96
CA GLN A 295 -8.00 -11.78 15.81
C GLN A 295 -8.42 -13.18 16.23
N ILE A 296 -9.38 -13.77 15.52
CA ILE A 296 -9.59 -15.21 15.46
C ILE A 296 -9.10 -15.72 14.11
N ARG A 297 -8.41 -16.86 14.11
CA ARG A 297 -7.75 -17.38 12.93
C ARG A 297 -8.21 -18.78 12.60
N ASP A 298 -8.09 -19.16 11.32
CA ASP A 298 -8.38 -20.50 10.82
C ASP A 298 -9.76 -21.03 11.25
N ALA A 299 -10.74 -20.14 11.34
CA ALA A 299 -12.06 -20.47 11.83
C ALA A 299 -12.80 -21.41 10.87
N VAL A 300 -13.27 -22.56 11.35
CA VAL A 300 -13.95 -23.59 10.54
C VAL A 300 -15.19 -24.13 11.28
N PRO A 301 -16.38 -24.11 10.64
CA PRO A 301 -17.59 -24.66 11.23
C PRO A 301 -17.53 -26.21 11.31
N SER A 302 -18.21 -26.80 12.32
CA SER A 302 -18.45 -28.25 12.34
C SER A 302 -19.31 -28.67 11.13
N PRO A 303 -19.25 -29.95 10.72
CA PRO A 303 -20.02 -30.43 9.56
C PRO A 303 -21.53 -30.17 9.66
N ASP A 304 -22.08 -30.16 10.87
CA ASP A 304 -23.50 -29.87 11.16
C ASP A 304 -23.78 -28.38 11.40
N GLY A 305 -22.75 -27.52 11.39
CA GLY A 305 -22.84 -26.08 11.60
C GLY A 305 -23.13 -25.66 13.05
N SER A 306 -23.11 -26.57 14.01
CA SER A 306 -23.47 -26.31 15.42
C SER A 306 -22.31 -25.70 16.25
N GLN A 307 -21.07 -25.91 15.81
CA GLN A 307 -19.87 -25.46 16.51
C GLN A 307 -18.90 -24.76 15.55
N LEU A 308 -18.06 -23.88 16.09
CA LEU A 308 -16.95 -23.23 15.40
C LEU A 308 -15.64 -23.61 16.09
N ALA A 309 -14.69 -24.19 15.34
CA ALA A 309 -13.31 -24.36 15.79
C ALA A 309 -12.46 -23.23 15.20
N PHE A 310 -11.55 -22.64 15.99
CA PHE A 310 -10.68 -21.55 15.58
C PHE A 310 -9.46 -21.46 16.48
N THR A 311 -8.48 -20.63 16.09
CA THR A 311 -7.35 -20.32 16.95
C THR A 311 -7.32 -18.84 17.33
N ALA A 312 -6.83 -18.55 18.53
CA ALA A 312 -6.51 -17.24 19.05
C ALA A 312 -5.32 -17.35 20.01
N LEU A 313 -4.41 -16.37 20.03
CA LEU A 313 -3.20 -16.40 20.87
C LEU A 313 -2.41 -17.72 20.68
N ASN A 314 -2.34 -18.24 19.46
CA ASN A 314 -1.72 -19.52 19.10
C ASN A 314 -2.30 -20.76 19.84
N GLN A 315 -3.55 -20.72 20.25
CA GLN A 315 -4.21 -21.77 20.99
C GLN A 315 -5.55 -22.16 20.34
N LEU A 316 -5.93 -23.44 20.45
CA LEU A 316 -7.15 -23.99 19.87
C LEU A 316 -8.37 -23.74 20.78
N TYR A 317 -9.41 -23.16 20.19
CA TYR A 317 -10.70 -22.92 20.83
C TYR A 317 -11.84 -23.55 20.07
N VAL A 318 -12.94 -23.75 20.76
CA VAL A 318 -14.24 -24.11 20.18
C VAL A 318 -15.35 -23.32 20.86
N MET A 319 -16.39 -22.96 20.10
CA MET A 319 -17.62 -22.38 20.64
C MET A 319 -18.85 -22.94 19.97
N ASP A 320 -19.98 -22.98 20.67
CA ASP A 320 -21.26 -23.34 20.10
C ASP A 320 -21.87 -22.18 19.33
N LEU A 321 -22.39 -22.42 18.14
CA LEU A 321 -23.03 -21.39 17.31
C LEU A 321 -24.54 -21.38 17.55
N PRO A 322 -25.21 -20.18 17.52
CA PRO A 322 -24.60 -18.86 17.31
C PRO A 322 -24.20 -18.13 18.61
N ASN A 323 -24.51 -18.60 19.78
CA ASN A 323 -24.47 -17.83 21.03
C ASN A 323 -23.59 -18.44 22.14
N GLY A 324 -22.70 -19.38 21.82
CA GLY A 324 -21.80 -19.99 22.79
C GLY A 324 -20.64 -19.08 23.20
N GLU A 325 -19.97 -19.45 24.31
CA GLU A 325 -18.72 -18.81 24.71
C GLU A 325 -17.52 -19.58 24.17
N ALA A 326 -16.46 -18.86 23.81
CA ALA A 326 -15.20 -19.45 23.38
C ALA A 326 -14.55 -20.21 24.53
N ARG A 327 -14.26 -21.50 24.38
CA ARG A 327 -13.53 -22.30 25.35
C ARG A 327 -12.31 -22.94 24.74
N ARG A 328 -11.20 -22.87 25.46
CA ARG A 328 -9.96 -23.54 25.07
C ARG A 328 -10.13 -25.05 25.08
N VAL A 329 -9.63 -25.73 24.02
CA VAL A 329 -9.79 -27.18 23.84
C VAL A 329 -8.68 -27.97 24.54
N THR A 330 -7.45 -27.43 24.51
CA THR A 330 -6.24 -28.11 25.01
C THR A 330 -5.64 -27.35 26.18
N SER A 331 -4.58 -27.86 26.78
CA SER A 331 -3.80 -27.21 27.84
C SER A 331 -2.31 -27.06 27.46
N ASP A 332 -1.98 -27.41 26.22
CA ASP A 332 -0.59 -27.42 25.75
C ASP A 332 -0.05 -25.97 25.57
N SER A 333 1.27 -25.81 25.62
CA SER A 333 1.94 -24.51 25.50
C SER A 333 2.47 -24.20 24.10
N TYR A 334 2.59 -25.23 23.23
CA TYR A 334 3.03 -25.03 21.84
C TYR A 334 1.97 -24.31 20.99
N THR A 335 2.38 -23.78 19.87
CA THR A 335 1.45 -23.20 18.87
C THR A 335 0.52 -24.27 18.32
N GLU A 336 -0.77 -23.97 18.31
CA GLU A 336 -1.85 -24.77 17.70
C GLU A 336 -2.44 -23.94 16.55
N ALA A 337 -2.62 -24.56 15.38
CA ALA A 337 -3.07 -23.86 14.18
C ALA A 337 -3.86 -24.75 13.22
N MET A 338 -4.57 -24.13 12.29
CA MET A 338 -5.23 -24.79 11.15
C MET A 338 -6.14 -25.96 11.54
N PRO A 339 -7.12 -25.76 12.43
CA PRO A 339 -8.05 -26.81 12.81
C PRO A 339 -8.93 -27.21 11.61
N THR A 340 -9.28 -28.50 11.57
CA THR A 340 -10.29 -29.07 10.67
C THR A 340 -11.09 -30.14 11.39
N TRP A 341 -12.37 -30.29 11.07
CA TRP A 341 -13.24 -31.29 11.67
C TRP A 341 -13.15 -32.65 10.96
N THR A 342 -13.35 -33.72 11.72
CA THR A 342 -13.68 -35.00 11.11
C THR A 342 -15.09 -34.97 10.53
N PRO A 343 -15.40 -35.70 9.44
CA PRO A 343 -16.71 -35.66 8.80
C PRO A 343 -17.89 -36.02 9.72
N ASP A 344 -17.63 -36.78 10.79
CA ASP A 344 -18.62 -37.15 11.80
C ASP A 344 -18.83 -36.08 12.89
N GLY A 345 -18.06 -34.96 12.83
CA GLY A 345 -18.12 -33.87 13.80
C GLY A 345 -17.56 -34.18 15.20
N ASN A 346 -17.02 -35.40 15.43
CA ASN A 346 -16.61 -35.80 16.77
C ASN A 346 -15.22 -35.35 17.20
N HIS A 347 -14.36 -35.02 16.24
CA HIS A 347 -12.98 -34.65 16.52
C HIS A 347 -12.54 -33.45 15.67
N ILE A 348 -11.55 -32.71 16.21
CA ILE A 348 -10.77 -31.69 15.50
C ILE A 348 -9.37 -32.24 15.26
N VAL A 349 -8.88 -32.10 14.03
CA VAL A 349 -7.48 -32.35 13.64
C VAL A 349 -6.81 -30.98 13.48
N TYR A 350 -5.61 -30.79 14.02
CA TYR A 350 -4.91 -29.53 14.00
C TYR A 350 -3.39 -29.71 13.92
N VAL A 351 -2.68 -28.68 13.53
CA VAL A 351 -1.21 -28.62 13.51
C VAL A 351 -0.70 -28.04 14.81
N SER A 352 0.39 -28.60 15.32
CA SER A 352 1.20 -28.00 16.38
C SER A 352 2.55 -27.53 15.86
N TRP A 353 3.13 -26.53 16.52
CA TRP A 353 4.50 -26.13 16.31
C TRP A 353 5.19 -25.79 17.63
N ASP A 354 6.40 -26.30 17.79
CA ASP A 354 7.35 -25.95 18.84
C ASP A 354 8.71 -25.74 18.20
N GLN A 355 9.42 -24.67 18.57
CA GLN A 355 10.68 -24.30 17.93
C GLN A 355 11.79 -25.35 18.15
N THR A 356 11.74 -26.14 19.22
CA THR A 356 12.74 -27.15 19.57
C THR A 356 12.32 -28.56 19.16
N GLU A 357 11.05 -28.89 19.36
CA GLU A 357 10.49 -30.22 19.12
C GLU A 357 9.97 -30.40 17.68
N GLY A 358 9.70 -29.30 16.97
CA GLY A 358 9.12 -29.30 15.64
C GLY A 358 7.60 -29.41 15.64
N GLY A 359 7.02 -29.57 14.46
CA GLY A 359 5.59 -29.69 14.26
C GLY A 359 5.09 -31.10 14.25
N HIS A 360 3.82 -31.26 14.61
CA HIS A 360 3.06 -32.51 14.51
C HIS A 360 1.60 -32.24 14.16
N ILE A 361 0.89 -33.28 13.72
CA ILE A 361 -0.56 -33.25 13.58
C ILE A 361 -1.19 -34.04 14.74
N TYR A 362 -2.16 -33.41 15.37
CA TYR A 362 -2.92 -33.98 16.49
C TYR A 362 -4.39 -34.13 16.14
N LYS A 363 -5.06 -35.00 16.86
CA LYS A 363 -6.50 -35.18 16.87
C LYS A 363 -7.03 -35.10 18.30
N VAL A 364 -8.12 -34.36 18.52
CA VAL A 364 -8.73 -34.15 19.82
C VAL A 364 -10.25 -34.19 19.73
N ASN A 365 -10.93 -34.79 20.75
CA ASN A 365 -12.39 -34.63 20.90
C ASN A 365 -12.64 -33.35 21.73
N PRO A 366 -13.18 -32.26 21.13
CA PRO A 366 -13.36 -30.98 21.81
C PRO A 366 -14.45 -31.05 22.89
N ASN A 367 -15.36 -32.01 22.82
CA ASN A 367 -16.49 -32.15 23.72
C ASN A 367 -16.23 -33.17 24.86
N ALA A 368 -15.05 -33.78 24.92
CA ALA A 368 -14.67 -34.68 26.02
C ALA A 368 -14.51 -33.89 27.31
N ARG A 369 -14.95 -34.46 28.45
CA ARG A 369 -14.80 -33.82 29.78
C ARG A 369 -13.35 -33.42 30.12
N ARG A 370 -12.38 -34.15 29.60
CA ARG A 370 -10.95 -33.85 29.61
C ARG A 370 -10.45 -34.16 28.21
N ALA A 371 -10.29 -33.15 27.41
CA ALA A 371 -9.75 -33.31 26.07
C ALA A 371 -8.29 -33.84 26.17
N GLN A 372 -8.04 -34.92 25.43
CA GLN A 372 -6.73 -35.58 25.37
C GLN A 372 -6.26 -35.55 23.92
N PRO A 373 -5.37 -34.61 23.53
CA PRO A 373 -4.80 -34.60 22.21
C PRO A 373 -4.03 -35.90 21.94
N LYS A 374 -4.30 -36.51 20.77
CA LYS A 374 -3.57 -37.67 20.30
C LYS A 374 -2.77 -37.30 19.06
N ARG A 375 -1.44 -37.40 19.14
CA ARG A 375 -0.55 -37.25 18.01
C ARG A 375 -0.78 -38.35 16.98
N ILE A 376 -0.89 -37.99 15.71
CA ILE A 376 -1.12 -38.91 14.59
C ILE A 376 0.08 -39.02 13.64
N THR A 377 1.00 -38.05 13.63
CA THR A 377 2.26 -38.11 12.88
C THR A 377 3.39 -38.68 13.74
N GLU A 378 4.28 -39.47 13.13
CA GLU A 378 5.40 -40.11 13.84
C GLU A 378 6.61 -39.20 13.95
N LYS A 379 6.94 -38.46 12.87
CA LYS A 379 8.14 -37.63 12.74
C LYS A 379 7.83 -36.17 12.99
N ALA A 380 8.70 -35.48 13.63
CA ALA A 380 8.68 -34.02 13.69
C ALA A 380 9.06 -33.44 12.32
N ALA A 381 8.25 -32.52 11.80
CA ALA A 381 8.45 -31.83 10.53
C ALA A 381 7.72 -30.50 10.55
N PHE A 382 7.79 -29.74 9.46
CA PHE A 382 6.82 -28.69 9.20
C PHE A 382 5.55 -29.35 8.63
N TYR A 383 4.39 -29.04 9.21
CA TYR A 383 3.08 -29.52 8.78
C TYR A 383 2.13 -28.33 8.59
N ALA A 384 1.28 -28.40 7.58
CA ALA A 384 0.30 -27.35 7.30
C ALA A 384 -0.97 -27.90 6.63
N THR A 385 -2.05 -27.14 6.74
CA THR A 385 -3.32 -27.35 6.04
C THR A 385 -3.86 -28.80 6.12
N PRO A 386 -4.01 -29.38 7.31
CA PRO A 386 -4.53 -30.74 7.46
C PRO A 386 -6.01 -30.76 7.07
N VAL A 387 -6.44 -31.76 6.30
CA VAL A 387 -7.84 -32.01 5.97
C VAL A 387 -8.17 -33.50 6.07
N VAL A 388 -9.38 -33.82 6.53
CA VAL A 388 -9.81 -35.21 6.71
C VAL A 388 -10.61 -35.64 5.48
N SER A 389 -10.28 -36.82 4.92
CA SER A 389 -11.01 -37.41 3.79
C SER A 389 -12.49 -37.65 4.12
N ASN A 390 -13.36 -37.65 3.11
CA ASN A 390 -14.81 -37.85 3.28
C ASN A 390 -15.19 -39.14 4.01
N ASP A 391 -14.38 -40.20 3.87
CA ASP A 391 -14.57 -41.47 4.58
C ASP A 391 -14.12 -41.42 6.06
N GLY A 392 -13.49 -40.33 6.49
CA GLY A 392 -12.96 -40.14 7.85
C GLY A 392 -11.72 -40.97 8.18
N LEU A 393 -11.10 -41.64 7.19
CA LEU A 393 -10.03 -42.59 7.45
C LEU A 393 -8.63 -42.03 7.26
N ARG A 394 -8.48 -40.98 6.47
CA ARG A 394 -7.19 -40.38 6.08
C ARG A 394 -7.14 -38.88 6.44
N VAL A 395 -5.96 -38.42 6.85
CA VAL A 395 -5.65 -37.01 7.02
C VAL A 395 -4.62 -36.64 5.96
N LEU A 396 -5.00 -35.79 5.01
CA LEU A 396 -4.11 -35.17 4.02
C LEU A 396 -3.51 -33.90 4.61
N PHE A 397 -2.26 -33.60 4.32
CA PHE A 397 -1.59 -32.40 4.78
C PHE A 397 -0.42 -32.04 3.86
N ALA A 398 -0.04 -30.77 3.86
CA ALA A 398 1.23 -30.35 3.32
C ALA A 398 2.34 -30.52 4.38
N THR A 399 3.54 -30.88 3.94
CA THR A 399 4.70 -31.08 4.81
C THR A 399 5.96 -30.55 4.13
N GLY A 400 6.97 -30.24 4.95
CA GLY A 400 8.28 -29.82 4.50
C GLY A 400 9.34 -30.00 5.59
N SER A 401 10.52 -29.49 5.32
CA SER A 401 11.64 -29.64 6.22
C SER A 401 11.41 -28.87 7.52
N TYR A 402 11.62 -29.55 8.65
CA TYR A 402 11.71 -28.89 9.96
C TYR A 402 12.75 -27.75 9.92
N TYR A 403 13.94 -28.05 9.42
CA TYR A 403 15.04 -27.08 9.42
C TYR A 403 14.76 -25.87 8.52
N GLU A 404 14.08 -26.06 7.39
CA GLU A 404 13.69 -24.96 6.53
C GLU A 404 12.77 -23.97 7.25
N TYR A 405 11.80 -24.48 7.97
CA TYR A 405 10.90 -23.61 8.72
C TYR A 405 11.53 -23.05 10.00
N ALA A 406 12.26 -23.88 10.76
CA ALA A 406 12.85 -23.48 12.04
C ALA A 406 14.02 -22.47 11.88
N LEU A 407 14.80 -22.55 10.80
CA LEU A 407 16.07 -21.83 10.63
C LEU A 407 16.08 -20.85 9.45
N ASN A 408 15.13 -20.91 8.53
CA ASN A 408 15.06 -19.98 7.39
C ASN A 408 14.06 -18.86 7.69
N PHE A 409 14.59 -17.72 8.15
CA PHE A 409 13.80 -16.54 8.49
C PHE A 409 13.72 -15.53 7.34
N SER A 410 14.57 -15.65 6.33
CA SER A 410 14.63 -14.70 5.21
C SER A 410 13.42 -14.77 4.28
N ARG A 411 12.65 -15.87 4.31
CA ARG A 411 11.49 -16.10 3.43
C ARG A 411 10.13 -15.69 4.02
N GLY A 412 10.03 -15.48 5.32
CA GLY A 412 8.89 -14.82 5.99
C GLY A 412 7.51 -15.47 5.91
N ALA A 413 7.30 -16.51 5.12
CA ALA A 413 6.01 -17.15 4.94
C ALA A 413 6.07 -18.66 5.07
N ALA A 414 5.16 -19.25 5.84
CA ALA A 414 5.06 -20.69 6.01
C ALA A 414 4.83 -21.46 4.69
N PHE A 415 4.19 -20.83 3.70
CA PHE A 415 4.02 -21.43 2.36
C PHE A 415 5.33 -21.81 1.68
N SER A 416 6.42 -21.10 1.96
CA SER A 416 7.72 -21.41 1.35
C SER A 416 8.38 -22.68 1.89
N ALA A 417 7.88 -23.17 3.02
CA ALA A 417 8.33 -24.41 3.66
C ALA A 417 7.51 -25.65 3.27
N MET A 418 6.43 -25.48 2.48
CA MET A 418 5.61 -26.61 2.00
C MET A 418 6.19 -27.19 0.72
N ASP A 419 6.69 -28.42 0.81
CA ASP A 419 7.31 -29.12 -0.32
C ASP A 419 6.38 -30.15 -0.94
N GLU A 420 5.72 -30.94 -0.12
CA GLU A 420 5.00 -32.15 -0.53
C GLU A 420 3.64 -32.30 0.18
N TYR A 421 2.67 -32.91 -0.50
CA TYR A 421 1.44 -33.44 0.09
C TYR A 421 1.63 -34.90 0.48
N HIS A 422 1.24 -35.22 1.71
CA HIS A 422 1.21 -36.56 2.26
C HIS A 422 -0.13 -36.84 2.93
N TRP A 423 -0.47 -38.08 3.13
CA TRP A 423 -1.57 -38.49 4.00
C TRP A 423 -1.12 -39.50 5.05
N VAL A 424 -1.83 -39.53 6.16
CA VAL A 424 -1.65 -40.49 7.26
C VAL A 424 -3.01 -41.07 7.67
N PRO A 425 -3.11 -42.34 8.14
CA PRO A 425 -4.34 -42.83 8.72
C PRO A 425 -4.78 -41.98 9.93
N ILE A 426 -6.07 -41.71 10.09
CA ILE A 426 -6.62 -40.92 11.20
C ILE A 426 -6.29 -41.54 12.57
N THR A 427 -5.95 -42.81 12.62
CA THR A 427 -5.49 -43.53 13.81
C THR A 427 -4.02 -43.35 14.14
N GLY A 428 -3.27 -42.75 13.23
CA GLY A 428 -1.81 -42.58 13.29
C GLY A 428 -1.07 -43.68 12.53
N GLY A 429 0.22 -43.45 12.28
CA GLY A 429 1.12 -44.39 11.57
C GLY A 429 2.00 -43.65 10.56
N PRO A 430 2.70 -44.39 9.67
CA PRO A 430 3.56 -43.80 8.66
C PRO A 430 2.77 -43.01 7.63
N SER A 431 3.35 -41.86 7.20
CA SER A 431 2.76 -41.05 6.13
C SER A 431 3.06 -41.63 4.74
N THR A 432 2.16 -41.39 3.80
CA THR A 432 2.27 -41.80 2.40
C THR A 432 2.33 -40.53 1.53
N PHE A 433 3.31 -40.43 0.64
CA PHE A 433 3.45 -39.37 -0.34
C PHE A 433 2.29 -39.37 -1.33
N VAL A 434 1.85 -38.16 -1.70
CA VAL A 434 0.79 -37.96 -2.70
C VAL A 434 1.35 -37.21 -3.90
N ALA A 435 1.86 -36.00 -3.70
CA ALA A 435 2.38 -35.15 -4.77
C ALA A 435 3.26 -34.02 -4.21
N GLU A 436 4.09 -33.43 -5.04
CA GLU A 436 4.73 -32.14 -4.75
C GLU A 436 3.71 -30.99 -4.69
N VAL A 437 3.93 -29.99 -3.85
CA VAL A 437 3.00 -28.85 -3.68
C VAL A 437 2.90 -28.00 -4.95
N LYS A 438 4.01 -27.66 -5.60
CA LYS A 438 4.06 -26.90 -6.88
C LYS A 438 3.17 -25.64 -6.90
N GLY A 439 3.12 -24.88 -5.80
CA GLY A 439 2.29 -23.69 -5.69
C GLY A 439 0.81 -23.93 -5.43
N ARG A 440 0.36 -25.19 -5.41
CA ARG A 440 -1.02 -25.56 -5.05
C ARG A 440 -1.19 -25.49 -3.54
N ARG A 441 -2.35 -24.98 -3.09
CA ARG A 441 -2.63 -24.71 -1.67
C ARG A 441 -4.05 -25.09 -1.31
N TYR A 442 -4.35 -25.09 -0.01
CA TYR A 442 -5.70 -25.25 0.53
C TYR A 442 -6.39 -26.54 0.05
N PRO A 443 -5.85 -27.72 0.39
CA PRO A 443 -6.47 -28.99 0.05
C PRO A 443 -7.88 -29.10 0.66
N HIS A 444 -8.84 -29.61 -0.11
CA HIS A 444 -10.21 -29.80 0.34
C HIS A 444 -10.90 -30.86 -0.51
N PHE A 445 -12.13 -31.25 -0.13
CA PHE A 445 -12.87 -32.34 -0.77
C PHE A 445 -14.27 -31.88 -1.18
N SER A 446 -14.80 -32.51 -2.24
CA SER A 446 -16.21 -32.51 -2.58
C SER A 446 -16.81 -33.87 -2.18
N SER A 447 -18.11 -33.93 -1.86
CA SER A 447 -18.81 -35.19 -1.61
C SER A 447 -19.15 -35.98 -2.89
N THR A 448 -18.89 -35.39 -4.06
CA THR A 448 -19.28 -35.92 -5.36
C THR A 448 -18.29 -36.91 -5.96
N ASP A 449 -17.04 -36.92 -5.51
CA ASP A 449 -15.97 -37.80 -5.96
C ASP A 449 -14.86 -37.98 -4.90
N ASP A 450 -13.90 -38.85 -5.16
CA ASP A 450 -12.73 -39.11 -4.27
C ASP A 450 -11.47 -38.42 -4.88
N ARG A 451 -11.53 -37.10 -5.08
CA ARG A 451 -10.41 -36.32 -5.56
C ARG A 451 -9.97 -35.32 -4.50
N ILE A 452 -8.72 -34.95 -4.55
CA ILE A 452 -8.14 -33.81 -3.76
C ILE A 452 -8.25 -32.56 -4.61
N TYR A 453 -9.03 -31.60 -4.13
CA TYR A 453 -9.13 -30.27 -4.74
C TYR A 453 -8.17 -29.30 -4.08
N LEU A 454 -7.64 -28.36 -4.85
CA LEU A 454 -6.58 -27.42 -4.46
C LEU A 454 -6.79 -26.08 -5.18
N SER A 455 -6.38 -25.00 -4.57
CA SER A 455 -6.21 -23.70 -5.24
C SER A 455 -4.77 -23.56 -5.71
N ASP A 456 -4.53 -22.97 -6.86
CA ASP A 456 -3.17 -22.63 -7.29
C ASP A 456 -2.90 -21.11 -7.24
N ASN A 457 -1.67 -20.69 -7.61
CA ASN A 457 -1.27 -19.30 -7.58
C ASN A 457 -1.88 -18.46 -8.73
N ASP A 458 -2.46 -19.10 -9.73
CA ASP A 458 -3.05 -18.47 -10.92
C ASP A 458 -4.58 -18.31 -10.80
N GLY A 459 -5.13 -18.57 -9.61
CA GLY A 459 -6.55 -18.48 -9.32
C GLY A 459 -7.38 -19.65 -9.83
N ASN A 460 -6.75 -20.78 -10.13
CA ASN A 460 -7.45 -21.97 -10.59
C ASN A 460 -7.89 -22.85 -9.42
N LEU A 461 -9.07 -23.46 -9.58
CA LEU A 461 -9.44 -24.68 -8.88
C LEU A 461 -8.89 -25.86 -9.65
N VAL A 462 -7.95 -26.59 -9.05
CA VAL A 462 -7.38 -27.81 -9.63
C VAL A 462 -7.72 -29.03 -8.79
N SER A 463 -7.67 -30.22 -9.35
CA SER A 463 -7.80 -31.48 -8.59
C SER A 463 -6.85 -32.54 -9.04
N ILE A 464 -6.42 -33.40 -8.12
CA ILE A 464 -5.56 -34.57 -8.36
C ILE A 464 -6.17 -35.82 -7.72
N ARG A 465 -5.69 -36.99 -8.14
CA ARG A 465 -6.01 -38.24 -7.42
C ARG A 465 -5.10 -38.43 -6.21
N TRP A 466 -5.45 -39.36 -5.33
CA TRP A 466 -4.66 -39.69 -4.13
C TRP A 466 -3.27 -40.28 -4.43
N ASP A 467 -2.98 -40.63 -5.67
CA ASP A 467 -1.66 -41.05 -6.16
C ASP A 467 -0.90 -39.90 -6.87
N GLY A 468 -1.43 -38.66 -6.80
CA GLY A 468 -0.84 -37.47 -7.40
C GLY A 468 -1.03 -37.34 -8.90
N THR A 469 -1.72 -38.30 -9.55
CA THR A 469 -1.94 -38.32 -11.00
C THR A 469 -3.25 -37.65 -11.42
N ASP A 470 -3.48 -37.58 -12.75
CA ASP A 470 -4.72 -37.09 -13.37
C ASP A 470 -5.11 -35.68 -12.88
N GLU A 471 -4.16 -34.76 -12.93
CA GLU A 471 -4.41 -33.34 -12.60
C GLU A 471 -5.41 -32.75 -13.58
N LYS A 472 -6.41 -32.01 -13.04
CA LYS A 472 -7.47 -31.36 -13.80
C LYS A 472 -7.65 -29.94 -13.30
N GLU A 473 -7.71 -29.01 -14.23
CA GLU A 473 -8.20 -27.67 -13.96
C GLU A 473 -9.72 -27.64 -14.19
N HIS A 474 -10.44 -26.96 -13.28
CA HIS A 474 -11.91 -26.90 -13.31
C HIS A 474 -12.43 -25.51 -13.71
N VAL A 475 -11.88 -24.48 -13.10
CA VAL A 475 -12.26 -23.09 -13.32
C VAL A 475 -11.14 -22.18 -12.82
N ARG A 476 -11.00 -21.03 -13.44
CA ARG A 476 -10.16 -19.93 -13.00
C ARG A 476 -11.04 -18.76 -12.57
N ILE A 477 -10.78 -18.19 -11.37
CA ILE A 477 -11.49 -17.03 -10.85
C ILE A 477 -10.57 -15.82 -10.85
N THR A 478 -11.04 -14.71 -11.42
CA THR A 478 -10.33 -13.44 -11.48
C THR A 478 -11.20 -12.30 -10.96
N GLY A 479 -10.56 -11.31 -10.31
CA GLY A 479 -11.23 -10.15 -9.73
C GLY A 479 -11.07 -8.88 -10.54
N ILE A 480 -10.99 -7.77 -9.82
CA ILE A 480 -10.81 -6.44 -10.40
C ILE A 480 -9.40 -6.24 -10.95
N ARG A 481 -9.28 -5.34 -11.89
CA ARG A 481 -7.98 -4.72 -12.19
C ARG A 481 -7.73 -3.66 -11.13
N THR A 482 -6.70 -3.86 -10.35
CA THR A 482 -6.28 -2.86 -9.36
C THR A 482 -5.69 -1.64 -10.05
N TYR A 483 -5.54 -0.55 -9.30
CA TYR A 483 -4.93 0.68 -9.79
C TYR A 483 -3.40 0.55 -9.92
N GLY A 484 -2.96 -0.47 -10.65
CA GLY A 484 -1.56 -0.84 -10.79
C GLY A 484 -0.70 0.27 -11.39
N THR A 485 0.60 0.02 -11.35
CA THR A 485 1.62 0.98 -11.80
C THR A 485 1.83 1.00 -13.32
N TYR A 486 1.22 0.07 -14.05
CA TYR A 486 1.41 -0.07 -15.50
C TYR A 486 0.06 -0.13 -16.22
N HIS A 487 0.03 0.35 -17.46
CA HIS A 487 -1.02 -0.03 -18.40
C HIS A 487 -1.08 -1.56 -18.50
N ASN A 488 -2.23 -2.14 -18.61
CA ASN A 488 -2.42 -3.58 -18.73
C ASN A 488 -2.01 -4.44 -17.52
N THR A 489 -2.12 -3.92 -16.29
CA THR A 489 -2.10 -4.80 -15.11
C THR A 489 -3.20 -5.86 -15.30
N PRO A 490 -2.87 -7.18 -15.24
CA PRO A 490 -3.88 -8.21 -15.34
C PRO A 490 -4.91 -8.09 -14.19
N PRO A 491 -6.12 -8.60 -14.34
CA PRO A 491 -7.04 -8.72 -13.23
C PRO A 491 -6.40 -9.51 -12.08
N SER A 492 -6.75 -9.16 -10.84
CA SER A 492 -6.33 -9.92 -9.67
C SER A 492 -6.80 -11.36 -9.78
N GLU A 493 -5.99 -12.30 -9.36
CA GLU A 493 -6.33 -13.71 -9.29
C GLU A 493 -6.89 -14.06 -7.92
N ALA A 494 -7.74 -15.09 -7.84
CA ALA A 494 -8.21 -15.57 -6.57
C ALA A 494 -7.06 -16.20 -5.77
N GLY A 495 -6.90 -15.81 -4.51
CA GLY A 495 -5.93 -16.43 -3.59
C GLY A 495 -6.42 -17.78 -3.05
N ILE A 496 -7.74 -17.95 -2.99
CA ILE A 496 -8.42 -19.17 -2.52
C ILE A 496 -9.57 -19.47 -3.49
N VAL A 497 -9.70 -20.76 -3.89
CA VAL A 497 -10.86 -21.25 -4.62
C VAL A 497 -11.24 -22.62 -4.06
N PHE A 498 -12.40 -22.73 -3.41
CA PHE A 498 -12.93 -23.97 -2.85
C PHE A 498 -14.15 -24.46 -3.62
N ILE A 499 -14.17 -25.75 -3.95
CA ILE A 499 -15.41 -26.38 -4.47
C ILE A 499 -16.43 -26.55 -3.33
N SER A 500 -17.71 -26.35 -3.64
CA SER A 500 -18.77 -26.66 -2.69
C SER A 500 -18.84 -28.16 -2.42
N PRO A 501 -19.28 -28.61 -1.22
CA PRO A 501 -19.46 -30.01 -0.92
C PRO A 501 -20.32 -30.76 -1.94
N ASP A 502 -21.39 -30.16 -2.49
CA ASP A 502 -22.25 -30.74 -3.53
C ASP A 502 -21.66 -30.63 -4.95
N GLY A 503 -20.51 -29.97 -5.12
CA GLY A 503 -19.76 -29.87 -6.37
C GLY A 503 -20.37 -28.97 -7.43
N LYS A 504 -21.29 -28.05 -7.08
CA LYS A 504 -21.99 -27.18 -8.04
C LYS A 504 -21.48 -25.78 -8.10
N GLN A 505 -20.83 -25.30 -7.06
CA GLN A 505 -20.35 -23.94 -6.93
C GLN A 505 -18.88 -23.92 -6.48
N VAL A 506 -18.26 -22.77 -6.65
CA VAL A 506 -16.98 -22.42 -6.03
C VAL A 506 -17.15 -21.23 -5.10
N LEU A 507 -16.38 -21.24 -4.01
CA LEU A 507 -16.18 -20.15 -3.09
C LEU A 507 -14.79 -19.58 -3.37
N ALA A 508 -14.69 -18.29 -3.64
CA ALA A 508 -13.42 -17.66 -3.98
C ALA A 508 -13.15 -16.44 -3.10
N GLN A 509 -11.89 -16.28 -2.67
CA GLN A 509 -11.41 -15.04 -2.06
C GLN A 509 -10.55 -14.28 -3.07
N VAL A 510 -10.97 -13.06 -3.39
CA VAL A 510 -10.31 -12.19 -4.38
C VAL A 510 -10.26 -10.78 -3.83
N ASN A 511 -9.08 -10.15 -3.77
CA ASN A 511 -8.92 -8.78 -3.28
C ASN A 511 -9.58 -8.54 -1.90
N ASN A 512 -9.39 -9.44 -0.95
CA ASN A 512 -9.99 -9.43 0.40
C ASN A 512 -11.51 -9.63 0.45
N GLU A 513 -12.16 -9.85 -0.68
CA GLU A 513 -13.60 -10.08 -0.78
C GLU A 513 -13.91 -11.55 -1.07
N ILE A 514 -15.08 -12.01 -0.64
CA ILE A 514 -15.51 -13.38 -0.80
C ILE A 514 -16.68 -13.44 -1.78
N TYR A 515 -16.57 -14.38 -2.71
CA TYR A 515 -17.53 -14.59 -3.79
C TYR A 515 -17.95 -16.05 -3.87
N THR A 516 -19.18 -16.30 -4.33
CA THR A 516 -19.56 -17.59 -4.89
C THR A 516 -19.75 -17.49 -6.40
N ALA A 517 -19.48 -18.57 -7.12
CA ALA A 517 -19.77 -18.66 -8.54
C ALA A 517 -20.22 -20.08 -8.91
N PHE A 518 -21.09 -20.18 -9.91
CA PHE A 518 -21.50 -21.48 -10.45
C PHE A 518 -20.29 -22.16 -11.09
N LEU A 519 -20.11 -23.47 -10.84
CA LEU A 519 -19.03 -24.28 -11.42
C LEU A 519 -19.53 -25.00 -12.67
N PRO A 520 -19.24 -24.49 -13.88
CA PRO A 520 -19.64 -25.16 -15.12
C PRO A 520 -18.80 -26.42 -15.36
N ARG A 521 -19.45 -27.51 -15.69
CA ARG A 521 -18.79 -28.77 -16.09
C ARG A 521 -18.69 -28.84 -17.60
N VAL A 522 -17.73 -28.14 -18.17
CA VAL A 522 -17.42 -28.09 -19.59
C VAL A 522 -16.07 -28.75 -19.87
N GLY A 523 -15.74 -29.02 -21.11
CA GLY A 523 -14.57 -29.83 -21.48
C GLY A 523 -13.22 -29.21 -21.11
N GLU A 524 -13.13 -27.87 -21.03
CA GLU A 524 -11.92 -27.12 -20.65
C GLU A 524 -12.24 -26.17 -19.51
N ALA A 525 -11.25 -25.85 -18.70
CA ALA A 525 -11.37 -24.84 -17.66
C ALA A 525 -11.64 -23.46 -18.26
N ILE A 526 -12.62 -22.77 -17.71
CA ILE A 526 -12.98 -21.41 -18.14
C ILE A 526 -12.59 -20.40 -17.07
N THR A 527 -12.40 -19.14 -17.50
CA THR A 527 -12.18 -18.02 -16.58
C THR A 527 -13.51 -17.32 -16.29
N ILE A 528 -13.83 -17.17 -15.01
CA ILE A 528 -14.95 -16.37 -14.52
C ILE A 528 -14.40 -15.14 -13.83
N SER A 529 -14.74 -13.95 -14.35
CA SER A 529 -14.41 -12.69 -13.69
C SER A 529 -15.52 -12.30 -12.71
N VAL A 530 -15.16 -12.11 -11.45
CA VAL A 530 -16.07 -11.61 -10.41
C VAL A 530 -15.90 -10.10 -10.17
N SER A 531 -15.21 -9.39 -11.08
CA SER A 531 -15.06 -7.92 -11.00
C SER A 531 -16.39 -7.17 -11.08
N ASN A 532 -17.36 -7.74 -11.74
CA ASN A 532 -18.77 -7.36 -11.77
C ASN A 532 -19.60 -8.64 -11.77
N PRO A 533 -20.06 -9.13 -10.61
CA PRO A 533 -20.77 -10.41 -10.51
C PRO A 533 -22.03 -10.49 -11.39
N ASP A 534 -22.77 -9.39 -11.55
CA ASP A 534 -24.00 -9.34 -12.35
C ASP A 534 -23.76 -9.54 -13.86
N LYS A 535 -22.52 -9.29 -14.31
CA LYS A 535 -22.07 -9.46 -15.70
C LYS A 535 -21.10 -10.63 -15.87
N ALA A 536 -20.95 -11.47 -14.85
CA ALA A 536 -20.08 -12.64 -14.94
C ALA A 536 -20.60 -13.64 -15.98
N ALA A 537 -19.68 -14.43 -16.57
CA ALA A 537 -20.03 -15.44 -17.58
C ALA A 537 -20.98 -16.54 -17.05
N PHE A 538 -20.99 -16.75 -15.74
CA PHE A 538 -21.89 -17.66 -15.02
C PHE A 538 -22.35 -16.98 -13.73
N PRO A 539 -23.50 -17.39 -13.17
CA PRO A 539 -24.01 -16.79 -11.96
C PRO A 539 -22.93 -16.70 -10.87
N ALA A 540 -22.67 -15.50 -10.39
CA ALA A 540 -21.71 -15.20 -9.35
C ALA A 540 -22.29 -14.17 -8.39
N LYS A 541 -21.91 -14.22 -7.12
CA LYS A 541 -22.37 -13.27 -6.10
C LYS A 541 -21.22 -12.87 -5.17
N LYS A 542 -21.12 -11.59 -4.87
CA LYS A 542 -20.28 -11.05 -3.79
C LYS A 542 -21.01 -11.24 -2.47
N LEU A 543 -20.35 -11.81 -1.47
CA LEU A 543 -20.96 -12.12 -0.17
C LEU A 543 -20.59 -11.13 0.92
N THR A 544 -19.43 -10.48 0.78
CA THR A 544 -18.86 -9.58 1.80
C THR A 544 -19.18 -8.12 1.50
N VAL A 545 -19.35 -7.33 2.55
CA VAL A 545 -19.40 -5.86 2.48
C VAL A 545 -18.05 -5.27 2.85
N VAL A 546 -17.46 -5.74 3.94
CA VAL A 546 -16.19 -5.22 4.50
C VAL A 546 -14.99 -6.15 4.30
N GLY A 547 -15.10 -7.16 3.43
CA GLY A 547 -14.07 -8.18 3.24
C GLY A 547 -14.19 -9.36 4.19
N GLY A 548 -13.23 -10.29 4.12
CA GLY A 548 -13.22 -11.48 4.98
C GLY A 548 -11.99 -12.34 4.80
N GLU A 549 -11.67 -13.10 5.83
CA GLU A 549 -10.56 -14.06 5.91
C GLU A 549 -11.11 -15.45 6.27
N PHE A 550 -10.35 -16.51 5.96
CA PHE A 550 -10.68 -17.89 6.30
C PHE A 550 -12.07 -18.36 5.80
N PRO A 551 -12.38 -18.21 4.50
CA PRO A 551 -13.67 -18.61 3.95
C PRO A 551 -13.85 -20.13 4.00
N ASN A 552 -15.07 -20.60 4.34
CA ASN A 552 -15.43 -22.01 4.40
C ASN A 552 -16.88 -22.25 3.97
N TRP A 553 -17.15 -23.42 3.41
CA TRP A 553 -18.49 -23.92 3.17
C TRP A 553 -19.08 -24.56 4.43
N SER A 554 -20.39 -24.45 4.64
CA SER A 554 -21.12 -25.42 5.49
C SER A 554 -21.17 -26.78 4.81
N GLY A 555 -21.28 -27.84 5.60
CA GLY A 555 -21.29 -29.20 5.07
C GLY A 555 -22.44 -29.52 4.08
N ASP A 556 -23.54 -28.75 4.15
CA ASP A 556 -24.73 -28.88 3.29
C ASP A 556 -24.68 -27.98 2.04
N SER A 557 -23.61 -27.22 1.83
CA SER A 557 -23.44 -26.26 0.73
C SER A 557 -24.41 -25.07 0.74
N LYS A 558 -25.15 -24.82 1.82
CA LYS A 558 -26.18 -23.78 1.88
C LYS A 558 -25.68 -22.49 2.50
N LYS A 559 -24.60 -22.56 3.29
CA LYS A 559 -24.04 -21.41 3.97
C LYS A 559 -22.56 -21.27 3.67
N VAL A 560 -22.11 -20.03 3.71
CA VAL A 560 -20.69 -19.66 3.64
C VAL A 560 -20.32 -18.99 4.94
N HIS A 561 -19.18 -19.36 5.49
CA HIS A 561 -18.61 -18.83 6.71
C HIS A 561 -17.30 -18.12 6.41
N TRP A 562 -17.00 -17.04 7.13
CA TRP A 562 -15.69 -16.39 7.13
C TRP A 562 -15.46 -15.64 8.43
N SER A 563 -14.26 -15.14 8.63
CA SER A 563 -13.92 -14.30 9.78
C SER A 563 -13.26 -12.99 9.35
N LEU A 564 -13.32 -11.99 10.20
CA LEU A 564 -12.57 -10.76 10.09
C LEU A 564 -12.35 -10.18 11.49
N GLY A 565 -11.09 -10.01 11.90
CA GLY A 565 -10.78 -9.66 13.28
C GLY A 565 -11.35 -10.69 14.26
N LYS A 566 -12.16 -10.20 15.20
CA LYS A 566 -12.93 -11.05 16.15
C LYS A 566 -14.36 -11.35 15.71
N GLY A 567 -14.75 -10.95 14.51
CA GLY A 567 -16.04 -11.27 13.90
C GLY A 567 -16.02 -12.62 13.17
N HIS A 568 -17.05 -13.41 13.34
CA HIS A 568 -17.36 -14.59 12.52
C HIS A 568 -18.68 -14.36 11.80
N PHE A 569 -18.70 -14.55 10.49
CA PHE A 569 -19.83 -14.25 9.63
C PHE A 569 -20.42 -15.53 9.03
N ILE A 570 -21.74 -15.56 8.94
CA ILE A 570 -22.50 -16.64 8.35
C ILE A 570 -23.44 -16.05 7.30
N TYR A 571 -23.25 -16.44 6.05
CA TYR A 571 -24.09 -16.02 4.93
C TYR A 571 -24.95 -17.20 4.46
N ASP A 572 -26.28 -17.05 4.53
CA ASP A 572 -27.24 -18.04 4.09
C ASP A 572 -27.62 -17.79 2.62
N LEU A 573 -27.20 -18.68 1.72
CA LEU A 573 -27.40 -18.52 0.28
C LEU A 573 -28.87 -18.61 -0.12
N GLU A 574 -29.65 -19.48 0.55
CA GLU A 574 -31.09 -19.63 0.24
C GLU A 574 -31.88 -18.41 0.67
N GLU A 575 -31.56 -17.86 1.83
CA GLU A 575 -32.21 -16.64 2.33
C GLU A 575 -31.84 -15.44 1.48
N SER A 576 -30.60 -15.31 1.07
CA SER A 576 -30.14 -14.25 0.18
C SER A 576 -30.91 -14.24 -1.16
N ILE A 577 -31.15 -15.44 -1.74
CA ILE A 577 -31.93 -15.56 -2.98
C ILE A 577 -33.38 -15.08 -2.77
N ARG A 578 -33.99 -15.43 -1.60
CA ARG A 578 -35.36 -14.96 -1.29
C ARG A 578 -35.44 -13.44 -1.16
N VAL A 579 -34.41 -12.81 -0.57
CA VAL A 579 -34.37 -11.35 -0.45
C VAL A 579 -34.21 -10.72 -1.82
N ASP A 580 -33.32 -11.25 -2.67
CA ASP A 580 -33.11 -10.75 -4.03
C ASP A 580 -34.41 -10.88 -4.88
N GLU A 581 -35.13 -12.00 -4.76
CA GLU A 581 -36.43 -12.20 -5.43
C GLU A 581 -37.51 -11.21 -4.93
N ALA A 582 -37.52 -10.93 -3.63
CA ALA A 582 -38.45 -9.97 -3.06
C ALA A 582 -38.15 -8.53 -3.52
N GLN A 583 -36.88 -8.15 -3.62
CA GLN A 583 -36.46 -6.86 -4.15
C GLN A 583 -36.84 -6.69 -5.63
N GLN A 584 -36.60 -7.73 -6.44
CA GLN A 584 -36.97 -7.70 -7.86
C GLN A 584 -38.48 -7.55 -8.03
N ALA A 585 -39.28 -8.28 -7.22
CA ALA A 585 -40.73 -8.17 -7.26
C ALA A 585 -41.22 -6.76 -6.86
N ALA A 586 -40.59 -6.14 -5.85
CA ALA A 586 -40.94 -4.78 -5.43
C ALA A 586 -40.60 -3.73 -6.51
N GLN A 587 -39.43 -3.88 -7.18
CA GLN A 587 -39.03 -3.00 -8.27
C GLN A 587 -39.95 -3.15 -9.52
N GLU A 588 -40.43 -4.36 -9.79
CA GLU A 588 -41.40 -4.61 -10.88
C GLU A 588 -42.76 -3.98 -10.55
N GLU A 589 -43.23 -4.02 -9.28
CA GLU A 589 -44.47 -3.36 -8.84
C GLU A 589 -44.34 -1.83 -8.92
N GLU A 590 -43.22 -1.23 -8.48
CA GLU A 590 -42.99 0.23 -8.59
C GLU A 590 -42.87 0.67 -10.06
N GLY A 591 -42.21 -0.12 -10.92
CA GLY A 591 -42.08 0.16 -12.35
C GLY A 591 -43.45 0.11 -13.10
N ASP A 592 -44.35 -0.76 -12.67
CA ASP A 592 -45.71 -0.79 -13.22
C ASP A 592 -46.59 0.39 -12.71
N ASP A 593 -46.40 0.82 -11.46
CA ASP A 593 -47.11 2.00 -10.89
C ASP A 593 -46.63 3.32 -11.54
N GLU A 594 -45.29 3.50 -11.78
CA GLU A 594 -44.78 4.64 -12.53
C GLU A 594 -45.25 4.64 -14.00
N ALA A 595 -45.39 3.48 -14.61
CA ALA A 595 -45.89 3.34 -15.98
C ALA A 595 -47.43 3.68 -16.06
N GLU A 596 -48.18 3.37 -15.02
CA GLU A 596 -49.63 3.80 -14.93
C GLU A 596 -49.76 5.28 -14.58
N GLU A 597 -48.89 5.89 -13.75
CA GLU A 597 -48.89 7.33 -13.48
C GLU A 597 -48.47 8.17 -14.68
N THR A 598 -47.45 7.73 -15.44
CA THR A 598 -47.02 8.43 -16.67
C THR A 598 -48.03 8.31 -17.81
N ALA A 599 -48.87 7.28 -17.82
CA ALA A 599 -49.96 7.17 -18.78
C ALA A 599 -51.15 8.12 -18.51
N ASN A 600 -51.21 8.68 -17.30
CA ASN A 600 -52.29 9.60 -16.87
C ASN A 600 -51.88 11.09 -16.78
N ALA A 601 -50.61 11.43 -17.04
CA ALA A 601 -50.07 12.79 -16.98
C ALA A 601 -49.62 13.31 -18.36
N GLU A 602 -50.54 13.36 -19.36
CA GLU A 602 -50.45 14.32 -20.45
C GLU A 602 -51.49 15.41 -20.15
N ASP A 603 -51.11 16.41 -19.40
CA ASP A 603 -51.49 17.85 -19.50
C ASP A 603 -51.12 18.57 -18.19
N GLU A 604 -50.19 19.46 -18.29
CA GLU A 604 -49.94 20.67 -17.50
C GLU A 604 -48.43 20.79 -17.13
N ALA A 605 -47.74 21.57 -17.94
CA ALA A 605 -46.48 22.18 -17.60
C ALA A 605 -46.70 23.39 -16.71
N ASP A 606 -46.08 23.43 -15.54
CA ASP A 606 -45.70 24.70 -14.92
C ASP A 606 -44.41 24.54 -14.07
N ASP A 607 -43.60 25.55 -14.26
CA ASP A 607 -42.24 25.76 -13.80
C ASP A 607 -42.23 26.15 -12.32
N SER A 608 -41.61 25.36 -11.43
CA SER A 608 -41.07 25.93 -10.18
C SER A 608 -40.08 24.97 -9.54
N GLU A 609 -38.80 25.34 -9.56
CA GLU A 609 -37.76 24.79 -8.70
C GLU A 609 -38.09 24.99 -7.22
N GLN A 610 -38.13 23.93 -6.45
CA GLN A 610 -37.99 24.00 -5.00
C GLN A 610 -37.14 22.81 -4.50
N ASP A 611 -35.96 23.13 -4.02
CA ASP A 611 -35.14 22.28 -3.15
C ASP A 611 -35.95 21.94 -1.88
N GLY A 612 -36.09 20.67 -1.61
CA GLY A 612 -36.70 20.19 -0.37
C GLY A 612 -36.34 18.72 -0.18
N ASP A 613 -35.32 18.44 0.67
CA ASP A 613 -35.05 17.11 1.22
C ASP A 613 -36.29 16.61 1.95
N ALA A 614 -37.10 15.80 1.29
CA ALA A 614 -38.11 14.96 1.93
C ALA A 614 -37.55 13.53 1.93
N GLU A 615 -37.18 13.03 3.11
CA GLU A 615 -36.94 11.61 3.33
C GLU A 615 -38.25 10.87 3.04
N ASP A 616 -38.30 10.22 1.89
CA ASP A 616 -39.39 9.33 1.51
C ASP A 616 -39.18 8.01 2.26
N GLU A 617 -39.97 7.76 3.31
CA GLU A 617 -40.04 6.47 4.00
C GLU A 617 -40.77 5.43 3.12
N THR A 618 -40.25 5.14 1.94
CA THR A 618 -40.57 3.89 1.25
C THR A 618 -39.80 2.78 1.94
N SER A 619 -40.45 1.73 2.33
CA SER A 619 -39.80 0.55 2.97
C SER A 619 -38.93 -0.19 1.96
N GLU A 620 -37.75 0.37 1.62
CA GLU A 620 -36.75 -0.33 0.81
C GLU A 620 -36.40 -1.67 1.48
N ILE A 621 -36.64 -2.77 0.78
CA ILE A 621 -36.15 -4.08 1.18
C ILE A 621 -34.63 -4.02 1.12
N LYS A 622 -33.95 -4.01 2.28
CA LYS A 622 -32.49 -3.93 2.37
C LYS A 622 -31.82 -5.18 1.82
N ASP A 623 -30.64 -4.98 1.22
CA ASP A 623 -29.79 -6.08 0.76
C ASP A 623 -29.53 -7.09 1.88
N TYR A 624 -29.49 -8.38 1.50
CA TYR A 624 -29.14 -9.42 2.45
C TYR A 624 -27.70 -9.31 2.91
N THR A 625 -27.49 -9.27 4.21
CA THR A 625 -26.15 -9.24 4.82
C THR A 625 -25.92 -10.46 5.69
N ALA A 626 -24.65 -10.88 5.78
CA ALA A 626 -24.25 -12.01 6.63
C ALA A 626 -24.57 -11.72 8.11
N GLN A 627 -24.97 -12.75 8.82
CA GLN A 627 -25.08 -12.70 10.30
C GLN A 627 -23.68 -12.63 10.90
N GLU A 628 -23.39 -11.58 11.67
CA GLU A 628 -22.15 -11.43 12.43
C GLU A 628 -22.30 -12.01 13.85
N ILE A 629 -21.26 -12.74 14.28
CA ILE A 629 -21.10 -13.28 15.63
C ILE A 629 -19.77 -12.77 16.17
N LYS A 630 -19.79 -11.99 17.25
CA LYS A 630 -18.57 -11.52 17.92
C LYS A 630 -17.99 -12.63 18.79
N VAL A 631 -16.77 -13.04 18.48
CA VAL A 631 -16.04 -14.09 19.20
C VAL A 631 -15.09 -13.45 20.19
N MET A 632 -15.41 -13.50 21.48
CA MET A 632 -14.65 -12.86 22.55
C MET A 632 -13.75 -13.88 23.25
N VAL A 633 -12.43 -13.74 23.06
CA VAL A 633 -11.41 -14.57 23.75
C VAL A 633 -10.66 -13.68 24.74
N PRO A 634 -11.01 -13.74 26.05
CA PRO A 634 -10.31 -12.96 27.05
C PRO A 634 -8.94 -13.55 27.36
N PHE A 635 -7.96 -12.67 27.65
CA PHE A 635 -6.66 -13.04 28.18
C PHE A 635 -6.16 -12.02 29.19
N GLU A 636 -5.31 -12.47 30.13
CA GLU A 636 -4.67 -11.60 31.09
C GLU A 636 -3.50 -10.87 30.43
N GLN A 637 -3.39 -9.58 30.68
CA GLN A 637 -2.24 -8.80 30.30
C GLN A 637 -1.07 -9.13 31.23
N ASP A 638 0.13 -9.34 30.67
CA ASP A 638 1.35 -9.55 31.47
C ASP A 638 1.81 -8.23 32.08
N ILE A 639 1.45 -8.02 33.33
CA ILE A 639 1.79 -6.84 34.10
C ILE A 639 2.69 -7.27 35.24
N PRO A 640 3.97 -6.81 35.31
CA PRO A 640 4.82 -7.08 36.47
C PRO A 640 4.24 -6.44 37.73
N GLU A 641 4.42 -7.07 38.87
CA GLU A 641 3.98 -6.58 40.16
C GLU A 641 5.19 -6.16 41.02
N GLY A 642 5.00 -5.13 41.84
CA GLY A 642 6.01 -4.62 42.79
C GLY A 642 6.55 -3.25 42.42
N THR A 643 7.48 -2.78 43.25
CA THR A 643 8.13 -1.47 43.09
C THR A 643 9.62 -1.64 42.86
N VAL A 644 10.16 -1.00 41.86
CA VAL A 644 11.59 -0.95 41.53
C VAL A 644 12.07 0.50 41.52
N ALA A 645 13.19 0.77 42.14
CA ALA A 645 13.88 2.04 42.08
C ALA A 645 15.22 1.88 41.32
N LEU A 646 15.34 2.52 40.17
CA LEU A 646 16.59 2.63 39.43
C LEU A 646 17.34 3.82 39.97
N THR A 647 18.47 3.57 40.66
CA THR A 647 19.21 4.60 41.40
C THR A 647 20.58 4.88 40.79
N GLY A 648 21.17 6.04 41.12
CA GLY A 648 22.53 6.39 40.70
C GLY A 648 22.69 6.65 39.20
N ALA A 649 21.64 7.05 38.52
CA ALA A 649 21.65 7.26 37.09
C ALA A 649 21.76 8.74 36.69
N ARG A 650 22.39 9.01 35.57
CA ARG A 650 22.17 10.24 34.80
C ARG A 650 20.91 10.05 33.94
N ILE A 651 19.90 10.88 34.10
CA ILE A 651 18.62 10.72 33.45
C ILE A 651 18.40 11.85 32.43
N ILE A 652 18.20 11.52 31.19
CA ILE A 652 17.74 12.44 30.12
C ILE A 652 16.25 12.19 29.96
N THR A 653 15.42 13.10 30.50
CA THR A 653 13.96 12.89 30.56
C THR A 653 13.24 13.08 29.22
N MET A 654 13.87 13.72 28.27
CA MET A 654 13.25 14.20 27.01
C MET A 654 12.11 15.20 27.23
N GLN A 655 12.01 15.80 28.42
CA GLN A 655 11.14 16.95 28.69
C GLN A 655 11.93 18.24 28.45
N GLY A 656 11.92 18.74 27.24
CA GLY A 656 12.81 19.81 26.80
C GLY A 656 14.29 19.39 26.97
N ASP A 657 15.10 20.25 27.55
CA ASP A 657 16.54 20.02 27.75
C ASP A 657 16.89 19.49 29.18
N GLU A 658 15.90 18.92 29.89
CA GLU A 658 16.10 18.48 31.25
C GLU A 658 17.02 17.26 31.33
N VAL A 659 18.09 17.41 32.13
CA VAL A 659 19.03 16.33 32.50
C VAL A 659 19.19 16.32 34.01
N ILE A 660 18.97 15.16 34.62
CA ILE A 660 19.17 14.94 36.08
C ILE A 660 20.45 14.12 36.21
N GLU A 661 21.50 14.76 36.75
CA GLU A 661 22.85 14.15 36.83
C GLU A 661 22.96 12.99 37.83
N HIS A 662 22.20 13.04 38.93
CA HIS A 662 22.15 12.00 39.97
C HIS A 662 20.69 11.65 40.26
N GLY A 663 20.10 10.89 39.37
CA GLY A 663 18.69 10.65 39.39
C GLY A 663 18.26 9.29 39.92
N VAL A 664 16.98 9.22 40.22
CA VAL A 664 16.25 7.99 40.52
C VAL A 664 14.97 7.94 39.71
N ILE A 665 14.65 6.74 39.26
CA ILE A 665 13.37 6.44 38.59
C ILE A 665 12.68 5.40 39.46
N ILE A 666 11.44 5.69 39.88
CA ILE A 666 10.61 4.73 40.64
C ILE A 666 9.53 4.19 39.71
N ILE A 667 9.48 2.88 39.59
CA ILE A 667 8.53 2.15 38.79
C ILE A 667 7.67 1.30 39.71
N GLU A 668 6.37 1.51 39.69
CA GLU A 668 5.39 0.67 40.38
C GLU A 668 4.60 -0.13 39.34
N ASN A 669 4.68 -1.45 39.47
CA ASN A 669 4.18 -2.38 38.45
C ASN A 669 4.79 -2.02 37.08
N ARG A 670 3.99 -1.53 36.16
CA ARG A 670 4.48 -1.12 34.82
C ARG A 670 4.52 0.38 34.57
N ARG A 671 4.30 1.20 35.61
CA ARG A 671 4.22 2.65 35.49
C ARG A 671 5.41 3.33 36.17
N ILE A 672 5.97 4.33 35.50
CA ILE A 672 6.90 5.26 36.12
C ILE A 672 6.06 6.19 36.99
N VAL A 673 6.27 6.12 38.32
CA VAL A 673 5.53 6.92 39.31
C VAL A 673 6.31 8.13 39.80
N ALA A 674 7.64 8.10 39.70
CA ALA A 674 8.48 9.25 39.98
C ALA A 674 9.78 9.22 39.17
N VAL A 675 10.25 10.40 38.77
CA VAL A 675 11.57 10.66 38.21
C VAL A 675 12.09 11.93 38.89
N GLY A 676 13.29 11.92 39.44
CA GLY A 676 13.84 13.11 40.09
C GLY A 676 15.26 12.92 40.59
N ASP A 677 15.76 13.94 41.26
CA ASP A 677 17.05 13.90 41.88
C ASP A 677 17.05 12.92 43.08
N MET A 678 18.10 12.13 43.23
CA MET A 678 18.21 11.09 44.24
C MET A 678 18.20 11.63 45.70
N GLU A 679 18.63 12.87 45.94
CA GLU A 679 18.63 13.46 47.27
C GLU A 679 17.24 13.95 47.72
N THR A 680 16.36 14.25 46.76
CA THR A 680 15.05 14.85 47.02
C THR A 680 13.87 13.92 46.74
N THR A 681 14.05 12.84 45.95
CA THR A 681 12.98 11.90 45.60
C THR A 681 12.88 10.78 46.63
N LEU A 682 11.72 10.60 47.23
CA LEU A 682 11.46 9.55 48.20
C LEU A 682 11.38 8.17 47.53
N ILE A 683 12.29 7.28 47.91
CA ILE A 683 12.26 5.88 47.49
C ILE A 683 11.40 5.10 48.52
N PRO A 684 10.37 4.34 48.07
CA PRO A 684 9.58 3.47 48.96
C PRO A 684 10.47 2.44 49.68
N ASP A 685 10.18 2.16 50.97
CA ASP A 685 10.96 1.22 51.78
C ASP A 685 10.95 -0.23 51.26
N ASP A 686 9.91 -0.60 50.53
CA ASP A 686 9.71 -1.92 49.91
C ASP A 686 10.18 -2.01 48.44
N ALA A 687 10.75 -0.93 47.89
CA ALA A 687 11.25 -0.94 46.52
C ALA A 687 12.53 -1.77 46.39
N GLU A 688 12.57 -2.64 45.40
CA GLU A 688 13.81 -3.26 44.93
C GLU A 688 14.70 -2.18 44.30
N GLN A 689 15.90 -1.96 44.87
CA GLN A 689 16.81 -0.94 44.38
C GLN A 689 17.85 -1.56 43.44
N ILE A 690 17.97 -1.00 42.24
CA ILE A 690 18.98 -1.35 41.24
C ILE A 690 19.87 -0.13 41.04
N ASP A 691 21.11 -0.24 41.49
CA ASP A 691 22.13 0.80 41.30
C ASP A 691 22.68 0.70 39.86
N LEU A 692 22.57 1.79 39.11
CA LEU A 692 23.00 1.88 37.73
C LEU A 692 24.44 2.43 37.57
N ASP A 693 25.15 2.69 38.67
CA ASP A 693 26.58 3.06 38.70
C ASP A 693 26.92 4.19 37.71
N GLY A 694 26.11 5.25 37.66
CA GLY A 694 26.33 6.41 36.82
C GLY A 694 25.93 6.22 35.34
N ALA A 695 25.30 5.10 34.98
CA ALA A 695 24.79 4.89 33.65
C ALA A 695 23.77 5.97 33.24
N THR A 696 23.69 6.28 31.95
CA THR A 696 22.71 7.22 31.42
C THR A 696 21.44 6.48 31.00
N VAL A 697 20.31 6.91 31.60
CA VAL A 697 18.97 6.38 31.24
C VAL A 697 18.26 7.36 30.33
N VAL A 698 17.69 6.84 29.28
CA VAL A 698 16.83 7.57 28.34
C VAL A 698 15.52 6.81 28.15
N PRO A 699 14.42 7.43 27.68
CA PRO A 699 13.23 6.71 27.26
C PRO A 699 13.56 5.68 26.17
N GLY A 700 12.82 4.56 26.15
CA GLY A 700 12.98 3.57 25.11
C GLY A 700 12.67 4.16 23.72
N TYR A 701 13.41 3.73 22.71
CA TYR A 701 13.20 4.19 21.36
C TYR A 701 11.86 3.71 20.80
N VAL A 702 11.25 4.53 19.95
CA VAL A 702 10.03 4.22 19.20
C VAL A 702 10.39 4.13 17.72
N ASP A 703 10.29 2.95 17.13
CA ASP A 703 10.42 2.78 15.68
C ASP A 703 9.04 2.96 15.03
N THR A 704 8.87 4.11 14.36
CA THR A 704 7.60 4.49 13.72
C THR A 704 7.42 3.91 12.32
N HIS A 705 8.43 3.21 11.79
CA HIS A 705 8.38 2.57 10.48
C HIS A 705 9.01 1.16 10.50
N ALA A 706 8.59 0.36 11.46
CA ALA A 706 9.13 -0.96 11.73
C ALA A 706 8.44 -2.04 10.89
N HIS A 707 8.97 -2.38 9.73
CA HIS A 707 8.48 -3.56 8.98
C HIS A 707 8.91 -4.85 9.70
N LEU A 708 8.12 -5.29 10.65
CA LEU A 708 8.44 -6.42 11.53
C LEU A 708 8.51 -7.77 10.80
N ARG A 709 7.79 -7.91 9.69
CA ARG A 709 7.75 -9.11 8.83
C ARG A 709 7.48 -10.40 9.62
N SER A 710 6.55 -10.33 10.56
CA SER A 710 6.13 -11.48 11.39
C SER A 710 5.73 -12.66 10.51
N THR A 711 6.08 -13.87 10.95
CA THR A 711 5.78 -15.11 10.19
C THR A 711 4.28 -15.30 10.07
N SER A 712 3.76 -15.46 8.86
CA SER A 712 2.35 -15.66 8.58
C SER A 712 1.93 -17.14 8.61
N MET A 713 0.64 -17.41 8.73
CA MET A 713 -0.04 -18.72 8.77
C MET A 713 0.23 -19.53 10.04
N LEU A 714 1.31 -20.29 10.11
CA LEU A 714 1.74 -21.00 11.29
C LEU A 714 2.65 -20.07 12.09
N HIS A 715 2.20 -19.61 13.23
CA HIS A 715 2.94 -18.66 14.04
C HIS A 715 4.08 -19.35 14.79
N ARG A 716 5.18 -18.61 14.98
CA ARG A 716 6.26 -18.99 15.90
C ARG A 716 5.95 -18.48 17.29
N ASP A 717 6.52 -19.14 18.30
CA ASP A 717 6.36 -18.70 19.69
C ASP A 717 7.14 -17.41 19.94
N GLN A 718 8.27 -17.23 19.25
CA GLN A 718 9.13 -16.07 19.35
C GLN A 718 9.64 -15.64 17.96
N GLU A 719 9.39 -14.39 17.61
CA GLU A 719 9.99 -13.75 16.44
C GLU A 719 11.34 -13.13 16.79
N TRP A 720 12.37 -13.44 15.99
CA TRP A 720 13.72 -12.94 16.23
C TRP A 720 13.79 -11.40 16.17
N SER A 721 13.06 -10.79 15.25
CA SER A 721 13.07 -9.33 15.05
C SER A 721 12.57 -8.57 16.29
N TYR A 722 11.66 -9.18 17.07
CA TYR A 722 11.16 -8.59 18.31
C TYR A 722 12.24 -8.53 19.38
N ALA A 723 12.97 -9.62 19.57
CA ALA A 723 14.09 -9.67 20.49
C ALA A 723 15.24 -8.74 20.04
N ALA A 724 15.50 -8.67 18.74
CA ALA A 724 16.49 -7.76 18.17
C ALA A 724 16.11 -6.28 18.42
N ASN A 725 14.87 -5.88 18.20
CA ASN A 725 14.40 -4.53 18.50
C ASN A 725 14.65 -4.16 19.96
N LEU A 726 14.27 -5.02 20.92
CA LEU A 726 14.54 -4.79 22.34
C LEU A 726 16.03 -4.71 22.66
N ALA A 727 16.85 -5.56 22.05
CA ALA A 727 18.30 -5.57 22.27
C ALA A 727 18.97 -4.25 21.84
N TYR A 728 18.38 -3.55 20.88
CA TYR A 728 18.83 -2.24 20.41
C TYR A 728 18.06 -1.06 21.03
N GLY A 729 17.29 -1.32 22.11
CA GLY A 729 16.59 -0.29 22.86
C GLY A 729 15.26 0.19 22.27
N VAL A 730 14.76 -0.48 21.23
CA VAL A 730 13.44 -0.17 20.67
C VAL A 730 12.37 -0.89 21.50
N THR A 731 11.60 -0.13 22.25
CA THR A 731 10.59 -0.64 23.18
C THR A 731 9.17 -0.51 22.66
N THR A 732 8.97 0.26 21.61
CA THR A 732 7.69 0.44 20.92
C THR A 732 7.92 0.48 19.42
N THR A 733 7.08 -0.20 18.67
CA THR A 733 7.12 -0.24 17.21
C THR A 733 5.77 0.09 16.62
N ARG A 734 5.77 0.73 15.46
CA ARG A 734 4.62 0.86 14.58
C ARG A 734 4.96 0.20 13.25
N ASP A 735 4.26 -0.88 12.91
CA ASP A 735 4.37 -1.51 11.58
C ASP A 735 3.43 -0.78 10.61
N PRO A 736 3.96 0.03 9.68
CA PRO A 736 3.14 0.94 8.87
C PRO A 736 2.41 0.25 7.72
N GLN A 737 2.67 -1.03 7.48
CA GLN A 737 2.00 -1.83 6.45
C GLN A 737 2.41 -3.29 6.56
N THR A 738 1.44 -4.16 6.63
CA THR A 738 1.64 -5.61 6.61
C THR A 738 1.00 -6.22 5.36
N GLY A 739 1.45 -7.42 4.98
CA GLY A 739 0.81 -8.20 3.91
C GLY A 739 -0.45 -8.94 4.39
N THR A 740 -0.53 -9.18 5.71
CA THR A 740 -1.58 -9.96 6.38
C THR A 740 -1.90 -9.37 7.75
N THR A 741 -2.90 -9.92 8.44
CA THR A 741 -3.30 -9.53 9.79
C THR A 741 -2.50 -10.20 10.91
N ASP A 742 -1.54 -11.07 10.58
CA ASP A 742 -0.77 -11.85 11.56
C ASP A 742 -0.08 -10.99 12.63
N VAL A 743 0.43 -9.80 12.27
CA VAL A 743 1.09 -8.89 13.20
C VAL A 743 0.20 -8.49 14.38
N LEU A 744 -1.11 -8.40 14.17
CA LEU A 744 -2.08 -8.07 15.22
C LEU A 744 -2.17 -9.20 16.25
N SER A 745 -2.19 -10.45 15.79
CA SER A 745 -2.13 -11.63 16.68
C SER A 745 -0.82 -11.69 17.46
N TYR A 746 0.31 -11.35 16.85
CA TYR A 746 1.60 -11.26 17.58
C TYR A 746 1.61 -10.10 18.58
N GLY A 747 0.95 -8.99 18.29
CA GLY A 747 0.73 -7.92 19.25
C GLY A 747 0.02 -8.41 20.52
N ASP A 748 -1.06 -9.17 20.37
CA ASP A 748 -1.77 -9.81 21.46
C ASP A 748 -0.86 -10.78 22.25
N MET A 749 -0.01 -11.54 21.55
CA MET A 749 0.97 -12.46 22.16
C MET A 749 1.98 -11.74 23.03
N VAL A 750 2.48 -10.57 22.59
CA VAL A 750 3.39 -9.74 23.38
C VAL A 750 2.68 -9.17 24.61
N VAL A 751 1.45 -8.66 24.45
CA VAL A 751 0.64 -8.12 25.57
C VAL A 751 0.33 -9.22 26.59
N ALA A 752 0.11 -10.47 26.16
CA ALA A 752 -0.14 -11.61 27.02
C ALA A 752 1.13 -12.24 27.63
N GLY A 753 2.33 -11.67 27.37
CA GLY A 753 3.61 -12.22 27.85
C GLY A 753 4.01 -13.56 27.24
N LYS A 754 3.37 -13.97 26.16
CA LYS A 754 3.65 -15.24 25.46
C LYS A 754 4.80 -15.11 24.45
N SER A 755 5.13 -13.90 24.06
CA SER A 755 6.26 -13.58 23.19
C SER A 755 6.97 -12.35 23.72
N LEU A 756 8.31 -12.38 23.74
CA LEU A 756 9.11 -11.22 24.16
C LEU A 756 9.26 -10.26 22.98
N GLY A 757 8.85 -9.01 23.16
CA GLY A 757 8.96 -8.01 22.11
C GLY A 757 8.64 -6.60 22.59
N PRO A 758 8.86 -5.60 21.71
CA PRO A 758 8.39 -4.24 21.96
C PRO A 758 6.86 -4.21 21.97
N ARG A 759 6.26 -3.13 22.43
CA ARG A 759 4.84 -2.89 22.17
C ARG A 759 4.63 -2.75 20.68
N ILE A 760 3.68 -3.49 20.13
CA ILE A 760 3.44 -3.55 18.68
C ILE A 760 2.15 -2.81 18.36
N TYR A 761 2.29 -1.72 17.62
CA TYR A 761 1.21 -1.06 16.94
C TYR A 761 1.32 -1.36 15.45
N SER A 762 0.21 -1.45 14.74
CA SER A 762 0.22 -1.68 13.30
C SER A 762 -0.90 -0.92 12.63
N THR A 763 -0.68 -0.57 11.37
CA THR A 763 -1.74 -0.10 10.49
C THR A 763 -2.59 -1.25 9.94
N GLY A 764 -2.20 -2.50 10.20
CA GLY A 764 -2.71 -3.65 9.46
C GLY A 764 -2.27 -3.66 8.00
N PRO A 765 -2.92 -4.47 7.15
CA PRO A 765 -2.66 -4.49 5.71
C PRO A 765 -2.81 -3.09 5.08
N GLY A 766 -1.89 -2.72 4.20
CA GLY A 766 -1.93 -1.40 3.58
C GLY A 766 -3.16 -1.21 2.68
N VAL A 767 -3.79 -0.03 2.75
CA VAL A 767 -4.79 0.39 1.76
C VAL A 767 -4.04 0.74 0.47
N GLY A 768 -3.69 -0.28 -0.30
CA GLY A 768 -2.74 -0.20 -1.39
C GLY A 768 -3.36 -0.42 -2.77
N TYR A 769 -2.68 0.12 -3.78
CA TYR A 769 -3.08 -0.02 -5.19
C TYR A 769 -3.15 -1.48 -5.66
N TRP A 770 -2.49 -2.41 -4.98
CA TRP A 770 -2.50 -3.86 -5.33
C TRP A 770 -3.75 -4.59 -4.84
N GLY A 771 -4.40 -4.09 -3.78
CA GLY A 771 -5.56 -4.72 -3.15
C GLY A 771 -6.88 -4.05 -3.49
N TYR A 772 -6.86 -2.74 -3.75
CA TYR A 772 -8.07 -1.95 -3.86
C TYR A 772 -8.15 -1.14 -5.15
N ASN A 773 -9.37 -1.04 -5.67
CA ASN A 773 -9.77 -0.08 -6.69
C ASN A 773 -11.02 0.63 -6.14
N LEU A 774 -10.81 1.71 -5.41
CA LEU A 774 -11.90 2.48 -4.79
C LEU A 774 -12.81 3.06 -5.86
N LYS A 775 -14.12 2.84 -5.75
CA LYS A 775 -15.10 3.23 -6.76
C LYS A 775 -15.95 4.44 -6.35
N SER A 776 -16.14 4.61 -5.04
CA SER A 776 -16.91 5.69 -4.45
C SER A 776 -16.44 5.98 -3.03
N LEU A 777 -16.94 7.06 -2.45
CA LEU A 777 -16.73 7.36 -1.04
C LEU A 777 -17.34 6.27 -0.13
N ASP A 778 -18.52 5.73 -0.48
CA ASP A 778 -19.16 4.66 0.29
C ASP A 778 -18.35 3.38 0.28
N HIS A 779 -17.86 2.96 -0.90
CA HIS A 779 -16.93 1.83 -0.97
C HIS A 779 -15.66 2.08 -0.15
N THR A 780 -15.16 3.32 -0.10
CA THR A 780 -14.01 3.67 0.75
C THR A 780 -14.36 3.56 2.24
N ARG A 781 -15.57 3.98 2.65
CA ARG A 781 -16.06 3.79 4.02
C ARG A 781 -16.11 2.31 4.41
N GLU A 782 -16.60 1.46 3.54
CA GLU A 782 -16.64 -0.01 3.74
C GLU A 782 -15.22 -0.59 3.89
N VAL A 783 -14.29 -0.22 3.03
CA VAL A 783 -12.89 -0.65 3.12
C VAL A 783 -12.27 -0.22 4.44
N LEU A 784 -12.47 1.01 4.89
CA LEU A 784 -11.87 1.50 6.13
C LEU A 784 -12.53 0.92 7.39
N ARG A 785 -13.76 0.42 7.32
CA ARG A 785 -14.41 -0.30 8.43
C ARG A 785 -13.64 -1.58 8.83
N GLN A 786 -12.88 -2.21 7.92
CA GLN A 786 -11.98 -3.30 8.29
C GLN A 786 -11.00 -2.86 9.40
N TYR A 787 -10.48 -1.64 9.29
CA TYR A 787 -9.47 -1.10 10.20
C TYR A 787 -10.07 -0.58 11.50
N SER A 788 -11.13 0.20 11.42
CA SER A 788 -11.75 0.83 12.58
C SER A 788 -12.53 -0.14 13.48
N GLU A 789 -13.22 -1.13 12.89
CA GLU A 789 -14.12 -2.02 13.63
C GLU A 789 -13.53 -3.41 13.90
N TYR A 790 -12.72 -3.96 12.97
CA TYR A 790 -12.27 -5.34 13.04
C TYR A 790 -10.79 -5.49 13.38
N PHE A 791 -9.92 -4.67 12.81
CA PHE A 791 -8.49 -4.68 13.16
C PHE A 791 -8.20 -3.83 14.39
N ASP A 792 -9.13 -2.94 14.77
CA ASP A 792 -9.03 -1.99 15.88
C ASP A 792 -7.74 -1.14 15.81
N THR A 793 -7.28 -0.84 14.61
CA THR A 793 -6.15 0.05 14.39
C THR A 793 -6.60 1.51 14.49
N LYS A 794 -5.75 2.39 15.01
CA LYS A 794 -6.01 3.85 15.06
C LYS A 794 -5.28 4.59 13.94
N THR A 795 -4.31 3.94 13.34
CA THR A 795 -3.59 4.44 12.17
C THR A 795 -3.72 3.46 11.03
N ILE A 796 -3.79 3.98 9.81
CA ILE A 796 -3.76 3.17 8.59
C ILE A 796 -2.64 3.68 7.69
N LYS A 797 -2.17 2.87 6.74
CA LYS A 797 -1.28 3.32 5.68
C LYS A 797 -2.00 3.31 4.35
N MET A 798 -2.22 4.48 3.77
CA MET A 798 -2.64 4.64 2.39
C MET A 798 -1.42 4.49 1.48
N TYR A 799 -1.39 3.44 0.66
CA TYR A 799 -0.26 3.16 -0.23
C TYR A 799 -0.63 3.48 -1.69
N ARG A 800 -0.70 4.78 -2.00
CA ARG A 800 -0.91 5.30 -3.37
C ARG A 800 -2.15 4.71 -4.07
N VAL A 801 -3.24 4.55 -3.33
CA VAL A 801 -4.50 4.04 -3.88
C VAL A 801 -5.14 5.08 -4.80
N GLY A 802 -5.30 4.73 -6.06
CA GLY A 802 -5.98 5.56 -7.04
C GLY A 802 -5.32 6.91 -7.36
N ASN A 803 -6.12 7.87 -7.82
CA ASN A 803 -5.75 9.26 -8.05
C ASN A 803 -6.03 10.14 -6.80
N ARG A 804 -5.89 11.47 -6.90
CA ARG A 804 -6.10 12.38 -5.77
C ARG A 804 -7.52 12.30 -5.20
N LYS A 805 -8.55 12.20 -6.03
CA LYS A 805 -9.94 12.04 -5.60
C LYS A 805 -10.13 10.81 -4.68
N HIS A 806 -9.54 9.67 -5.04
CA HIS A 806 -9.58 8.46 -4.22
C HIS A 806 -8.86 8.68 -2.88
N ARG A 807 -7.72 9.37 -2.88
CA ARG A 807 -6.97 9.69 -1.64
C ARG A 807 -7.73 10.66 -0.73
N GLN A 808 -8.47 11.61 -1.31
CA GLN A 808 -9.38 12.49 -0.55
C GLN A 808 -10.59 11.73 0.02
N TRP A 809 -11.11 10.71 -0.68
CA TRP A 809 -12.11 9.82 -0.11
C TRP A 809 -11.57 9.06 1.11
N VAL A 810 -10.29 8.65 1.10
CA VAL A 810 -9.65 8.02 2.26
C VAL A 810 -9.61 8.99 3.44
N ILE A 811 -9.23 10.26 3.24
CA ILE A 811 -9.24 11.29 4.30
C ILE A 811 -10.66 11.43 4.87
N LYS A 812 -11.67 11.60 4.01
CA LYS A 812 -13.05 11.80 4.46
C LYS A 812 -13.58 10.60 5.25
N ALA A 813 -13.43 9.40 4.73
CA ALA A 813 -13.86 8.18 5.41
C ALA A 813 -13.07 7.91 6.70
N ALA A 814 -11.77 8.24 6.73
CA ALA A 814 -10.93 8.12 7.92
C ALA A 814 -11.35 9.13 9.01
N GLN A 815 -11.69 10.36 8.64
CA GLN A 815 -12.21 11.36 9.58
C GLN A 815 -13.50 10.89 10.24
N GLU A 816 -14.45 10.37 9.47
CA GLU A 816 -15.71 9.83 9.95
C GLU A 816 -15.53 8.65 10.92
N GLN A 817 -14.49 7.85 10.74
CA GLN A 817 -14.22 6.62 11.49
C GLN A 817 -13.13 6.76 12.55
N GLN A 818 -12.63 7.98 12.78
CA GLN A 818 -11.54 8.25 13.74
C GLN A 818 -10.28 7.40 13.48
N LEU A 819 -9.80 7.44 12.24
CA LEU A 819 -8.54 6.85 11.81
C LEU A 819 -7.56 7.95 11.40
N MET A 820 -6.26 7.73 11.65
CA MET A 820 -5.18 8.61 11.22
C MET A 820 -4.44 7.94 10.04
N PRO A 821 -4.72 8.34 8.79
CA PRO A 821 -4.06 7.75 7.63
C PRO A 821 -2.66 8.35 7.44
N THR A 822 -1.61 7.53 7.56
CA THR A 822 -0.31 7.90 7.02
C THR A 822 -0.24 7.53 5.54
N THR A 823 0.72 8.08 4.82
CA THR A 823 0.77 7.93 3.38
C THR A 823 2.17 7.58 2.87
N GLU A 824 2.21 6.76 1.81
CA GLU A 824 3.44 6.51 1.05
C GLU A 824 3.77 7.72 0.18
N GLY A 825 4.97 8.30 0.35
CA GLY A 825 5.45 9.40 -0.48
C GLY A 825 5.79 9.01 -1.91
N GLY A 826 6.36 7.83 -2.09
CA GLY A 826 6.61 7.25 -3.41
C GLY A 826 7.69 7.94 -4.22
N LEU A 827 8.56 8.76 -3.63
CA LEU A 827 9.56 9.57 -4.31
C LEU A 827 8.95 10.42 -5.45
N ASP A 828 7.92 11.20 -5.09
CA ASP A 828 7.12 11.98 -6.00
C ASP A 828 6.70 13.28 -5.30
N ILE A 829 7.35 14.39 -5.65
CA ILE A 829 7.14 15.68 -4.95
C ILE A 829 5.70 16.19 -5.08
N LYS A 830 5.06 16.04 -6.25
CA LYS A 830 3.67 16.43 -6.43
C LYS A 830 2.73 15.60 -5.54
N LEU A 831 2.96 14.29 -5.48
CA LEU A 831 2.21 13.41 -4.59
C LEU A 831 2.38 13.84 -3.14
N ASN A 832 3.61 14.10 -2.69
CA ASN A 832 3.91 14.51 -1.32
C ASN A 832 3.23 15.84 -0.96
N LEU A 833 3.30 16.84 -1.85
CA LEU A 833 2.65 18.14 -1.63
C LEU A 833 1.12 18.02 -1.61
N THR A 834 0.52 17.25 -2.52
CA THR A 834 -0.94 17.05 -2.52
C THR A 834 -1.43 16.30 -1.29
N GLN A 835 -0.65 15.35 -0.75
CA GLN A 835 -0.97 14.66 0.49
C GLN A 835 -0.90 15.61 1.70
N LEU A 836 0.10 16.49 1.72
CA LEU A 836 0.24 17.53 2.75
C LEU A 836 -0.96 18.49 2.72
N ILE A 837 -1.34 18.97 1.53
CA ILE A 837 -2.47 19.88 1.32
C ILE A 837 -3.80 19.19 1.68
N ASP A 838 -3.97 17.92 1.33
CA ASP A 838 -5.21 17.16 1.59
C ASP A 838 -5.41 16.80 3.07
N GLY A 839 -4.42 17.04 3.96
CA GLY A 839 -4.54 16.88 5.40
C GLY A 839 -4.13 15.49 5.93
N TYR A 840 -3.28 14.75 5.24
CA TYR A 840 -2.70 13.51 5.80
C TYR A 840 -1.85 13.83 7.03
N PRO A 841 -2.07 13.18 8.19
CA PRO A 841 -1.34 13.50 9.42
C PRO A 841 0.06 12.92 9.48
N GLY A 842 0.43 12.02 8.57
CA GLY A 842 1.73 11.39 8.52
C GLY A 842 2.19 11.04 7.11
N HIS A 843 3.49 11.20 6.88
CA HIS A 843 4.15 10.93 5.61
C HIS A 843 5.31 9.97 5.83
N GLU A 844 5.31 8.88 5.08
CA GLU A 844 6.37 7.88 5.10
C GLU A 844 7.38 8.16 3.99
N HIS A 845 8.66 8.00 4.30
CA HIS A 845 9.81 8.28 3.47
C HIS A 845 10.17 9.76 3.32
N ASN A 846 11.34 10.00 2.74
CA ASN A 846 11.88 11.33 2.54
C ASN A 846 11.14 12.08 1.43
N ILE A 847 11.23 13.39 1.50
CA ILE A 847 10.87 14.29 0.42
C ILE A 847 11.90 14.14 -0.70
N PRO A 848 11.48 13.95 -1.98
CA PRO A 848 12.39 13.61 -3.09
C PRO A 848 13.12 14.83 -3.69
N ILE A 849 13.34 15.87 -2.94
CA ILE A 849 14.10 17.05 -3.36
C ILE A 849 15.18 17.39 -2.32
N THR A 850 16.30 17.84 -2.79
CA THR A 850 17.35 18.52 -2.04
C THR A 850 17.41 19.95 -2.55
N ASP A 851 17.60 20.75 -1.79
CA ASP A 851 17.25 21.78 -0.91
C ASP A 851 15.72 21.93 -0.72
N VAL A 852 15.26 21.72 0.49
CA VAL A 852 13.87 21.99 0.86
C VAL A 852 13.74 23.48 1.21
N TYR A 853 12.84 24.18 0.52
CA TYR A 853 12.68 25.62 0.68
C TYR A 853 11.59 25.99 1.70
N LYS A 854 11.54 27.29 1.99
CA LYS A 854 10.72 27.89 3.04
C LYS A 854 9.22 27.56 2.91
N ASP A 855 8.69 27.58 1.71
CA ASP A 855 7.28 27.29 1.39
C ASP A 855 6.85 25.90 1.89
N PHE A 856 7.63 24.87 1.54
CA PHE A 856 7.37 23.50 1.99
C PHE A 856 7.57 23.34 3.50
N ILE A 857 8.65 23.92 4.06
CA ILE A 857 8.98 23.84 5.49
C ILE A 857 7.87 24.50 6.32
N GLU A 858 7.44 25.70 5.98
CA GLU A 858 6.41 26.43 6.70
C GLU A 858 5.04 25.72 6.60
N THR A 859 4.69 25.20 5.42
CA THR A 859 3.45 24.44 5.25
C THR A 859 3.45 23.15 6.07
N THR A 860 4.56 22.41 6.06
CA THR A 860 4.70 21.17 6.88
C THR A 860 4.64 21.49 8.37
N ALA A 861 5.31 22.55 8.81
CA ALA A 861 5.27 22.99 10.21
C ALA A 861 3.87 23.46 10.63
N PHE A 862 3.13 24.12 9.74
CA PHE A 862 1.77 24.57 9.99
C PHE A 862 0.78 23.39 10.11
N THR A 863 0.85 22.42 9.20
CA THR A 863 -0.03 21.25 9.21
C THR A 863 0.31 20.24 10.30
N GLN A 864 1.47 20.35 10.95
CA GLN A 864 1.96 19.38 11.94
C GLN A 864 2.08 17.95 11.41
N MET A 865 2.19 17.77 10.09
CA MET A 865 2.34 16.46 9.46
C MET A 865 3.61 15.77 9.96
N ALA A 866 3.48 14.60 10.55
CA ALA A 866 4.62 13.79 10.97
C ALA A 866 5.35 13.20 9.75
N ILE A 867 6.65 13.37 9.68
CA ILE A 867 7.49 12.81 8.62
C ILE A 867 8.38 11.71 9.19
N THR A 868 8.30 10.52 8.61
CA THR A 868 9.15 9.37 8.94
C THR A 868 10.13 9.15 7.78
N PRO A 869 11.35 9.71 7.82
CA PRO A 869 12.17 9.87 6.61
C PRO A 869 12.76 8.58 6.06
N THR A 870 12.92 7.50 6.81
CA THR A 870 13.55 6.25 6.33
C THR A 870 14.78 6.50 5.46
N MET A 871 15.74 7.24 6.01
CA MET A 871 16.83 7.90 5.28
C MET A 871 17.65 6.95 4.40
N LEU A 872 17.91 5.73 4.86
CA LEU A 872 18.70 4.76 4.12
C LEU A 872 17.96 4.18 2.90
N VAL A 873 16.63 4.21 2.89
CA VAL A 873 15.84 3.68 1.76
C VAL A 873 15.76 4.67 0.61
N ALA A 874 15.44 5.93 0.91
CA ALA A 874 15.03 6.88 -0.11
C ALA A 874 16.20 7.67 -0.72
N TYR A 875 17.23 8.02 0.06
CA TYR A 875 18.32 8.89 -0.38
C TYR A 875 19.72 8.38 -0.12
N GLY A 876 19.86 7.13 0.23
CA GLY A 876 21.18 6.51 0.37
C GLY A 876 21.93 6.35 -0.94
N GLY A 877 21.37 6.80 -2.07
CA GLY A 877 21.92 6.59 -3.39
C GLY A 877 22.08 5.11 -3.71
N PRO A 878 23.06 4.71 -4.54
CA PRO A 878 23.26 3.32 -4.89
C PRO A 878 23.62 2.40 -3.71
N TRP A 879 23.99 2.96 -2.59
CA TRP A 879 24.38 2.24 -1.38
C TRP A 879 23.33 2.24 -0.29
N GLY A 880 22.33 3.07 -0.35
CA GLY A 880 21.23 3.22 0.56
C GLY A 880 21.22 2.30 1.78
N GLU A 881 20.37 1.30 1.77
CA GLU A 881 20.26 0.28 2.82
C GLU A 881 21.57 -0.50 3.07
N GLU A 882 22.46 -0.57 2.09
CA GLU A 882 23.71 -1.35 2.15
C GLU A 882 24.94 -0.53 2.59
N TYR A 883 24.78 0.76 2.93
CA TYR A 883 25.90 1.65 3.25
C TYR A 883 26.80 1.07 4.35
N PHE A 884 26.21 0.69 5.49
CA PHE A 884 26.97 0.14 6.61
C PHE A 884 27.65 -1.18 6.28
N TYR A 885 26.99 -2.05 5.50
CA TYR A 885 27.61 -3.30 5.04
C TYR A 885 28.81 -3.07 4.11
N SER A 886 28.90 -1.89 3.48
CA SER A 886 30.05 -1.53 2.65
C SER A 886 31.24 -0.98 3.44
N ARG A 887 31.01 -0.50 4.67
CA ARG A 887 32.01 0.18 5.52
C ARG A 887 32.49 -0.66 6.69
N GLU A 888 31.66 -1.56 7.19
CA GLU A 888 31.87 -2.35 8.39
C GLU A 888 31.78 -3.84 8.08
N ASN A 889 32.36 -4.66 8.96
CA ASN A 889 32.14 -6.10 8.90
C ASN A 889 31.06 -6.51 9.89
N PRO A 890 29.80 -6.70 9.47
CA PRO A 890 28.70 -7.00 10.37
C PRO A 890 28.86 -8.33 11.12
N TYR A 891 29.72 -9.22 10.66
CA TYR A 891 30.00 -10.49 11.35
C TYR A 891 30.90 -10.34 12.58
N GLU A 892 31.54 -9.19 12.76
CA GLU A 892 32.34 -8.86 13.94
C GLU A 892 31.52 -8.18 15.06
N ASP A 893 30.28 -7.76 14.76
CA ASP A 893 29.34 -7.24 15.76
C ASP A 893 28.68 -8.40 16.53
N GLU A 894 29.09 -8.59 17.79
CA GLU A 894 28.59 -9.67 18.64
C GLU A 894 27.09 -9.53 18.94
N LYS A 895 26.58 -8.32 19.08
CA LYS A 895 25.16 -8.08 19.35
C LYS A 895 24.34 -8.39 18.09
N LEU A 896 24.75 -7.91 16.92
CA LEU A 896 24.08 -8.15 15.67
C LEU A 896 24.04 -9.65 15.35
N THR A 897 25.16 -10.34 15.45
CA THR A 897 25.26 -11.79 15.16
C THR A 897 24.50 -12.64 16.16
N ARG A 898 24.32 -12.19 17.41
CA ARG A 898 23.53 -12.88 18.43
C ARG A 898 22.02 -12.80 18.17
N PHE A 899 21.53 -11.62 17.74
CA PHE A 899 20.09 -11.36 17.62
C PHE A 899 19.55 -11.45 16.18
N THR A 900 20.42 -11.61 15.19
CA THR A 900 20.00 -11.76 13.78
C THR A 900 20.25 -13.18 13.28
N PRO A 901 19.26 -13.88 12.75
CA PRO A 901 19.46 -15.20 12.16
C PRO A 901 20.49 -15.16 11.03
N TRP A 902 21.30 -16.22 10.96
CA TRP A 902 22.41 -16.30 10.01
C TRP A 902 21.97 -16.14 8.55
N ASP A 903 20.87 -16.74 8.15
CA ASP A 903 20.34 -16.64 6.79
C ASP A 903 19.91 -15.23 6.42
N VAL A 904 19.34 -14.48 7.36
CA VAL A 904 18.97 -13.06 7.19
C VAL A 904 20.22 -12.22 7.05
N LEU A 905 21.19 -12.35 7.96
CA LEU A 905 22.44 -11.61 7.91
C LEU A 905 23.22 -11.92 6.63
N ALA A 906 23.33 -13.21 6.26
CA ALA A 906 23.99 -13.63 5.04
C ALA A 906 23.32 -13.12 3.77
N SER A 907 21.99 -13.10 3.70
CA SER A 907 21.25 -12.58 2.54
C SER A 907 21.43 -11.07 2.37
N SER A 908 21.47 -10.32 3.48
CA SER A 908 21.63 -8.86 3.47
C SER A 908 23.05 -8.42 3.14
N THR A 909 24.07 -9.23 3.46
CA THR A 909 25.50 -8.83 3.35
C THR A 909 26.22 -9.42 2.14
N ARG A 910 25.63 -10.40 1.46
CA ARG A 910 26.33 -11.26 0.52
C ARG A 910 26.73 -10.60 -0.80
N ARG A 911 26.04 -9.55 -1.26
CA ARG A 911 26.21 -9.07 -2.62
C ARG A 911 25.95 -7.58 -2.79
N ARG A 912 26.80 -6.92 -3.62
CA ARG A 912 26.61 -5.57 -4.13
C ARG A 912 26.53 -5.60 -5.65
N SER A 913 25.62 -4.80 -6.20
CA SER A 913 25.38 -4.81 -7.65
C SER A 913 26.43 -4.02 -8.43
N PHE A 914 27.01 -2.96 -7.87
CA PHE A 914 27.94 -2.04 -8.52
C PHE A 914 28.69 -1.17 -7.50
N TRP A 915 29.66 -0.39 -7.99
CA TRP A 915 30.38 0.60 -7.22
C TRP A 915 29.81 2.00 -7.48
N ALA A 916 29.76 2.83 -6.44
CA ALA A 916 29.49 4.24 -6.52
C ALA A 916 30.60 5.02 -5.81
N ARG A 917 30.82 6.25 -6.23
CA ARG A 917 31.71 7.18 -5.53
C ARG A 917 31.01 7.69 -4.28
N ASP A 918 31.79 8.04 -3.24
CA ASP A 918 31.25 8.56 -2.00
C ASP A 918 30.49 9.88 -2.19
N ASP A 919 30.93 10.72 -3.15
CA ASP A 919 30.31 11.97 -3.50
C ASP A 919 29.05 11.83 -4.38
N GLU A 920 28.76 10.66 -4.88
CA GLU A 920 27.49 10.31 -5.55
C GLU A 920 26.42 9.82 -4.58
N MET A 921 26.77 9.58 -3.32
CA MET A 921 25.83 9.22 -2.29
C MET A 921 25.14 10.46 -1.72
N VAL A 922 23.84 10.47 -1.76
CA VAL A 922 23.01 11.51 -1.17
C VAL A 922 22.51 10.99 0.15
N PHE A 923 23.04 11.56 1.23
CA PHE A 923 22.47 11.42 2.55
C PHE A 923 21.70 12.68 2.88
N PRO A 924 20.48 12.56 3.35
CA PRO A 924 19.68 13.69 3.78
C PRO A 924 20.33 14.41 4.96
#